data_780bf2938f8a73424c798fe16f99a99f
#
_entry.id   780bf2938f8a73424c798fe16f99a99f
#
_cell.length_a   1.000
_cell.length_b   1.000
_cell.length_c   1.000
_cell.angle_alpha   90.00
_cell.angle_beta   90.00
_cell.angle_gamma   90.00
#
_symmetry.space_group_name_H-M   'P 1'
#
loop_
_entity.id
_entity.type
_entity.pdbx_description
1 polymer ?
#
loop_
_entity_poly.entity_id
_entity_poly.type
_entity_poly.pdbx_seq_one_letter_code
_entity_poly.pdbx_strand_id
1 'polypeptide(L)'
;MSSNPRRLSAGGRVSREHPVTFTFDGRKLVGYRGDTLASALLANNVALVGRSFKYHRPRGIFSAGPEEPNALVTLGTGGRREPNLPATTLELEDGMVVESQNRWPSLALDVQSINGLFSPFLSAGFYYKTFMGPSRRAWMFYEHFIRKSAGFGKASTDRDPDRYQVQHAFADVAIVGGGPAGLSAARAAAAAGARVAIVEQDFLLGGHLLTEPLDSAAASWLRQTEAELERSERLTFMKSTTAFGTYDGNVIGLVGRHGATGPRPTGESKQTLTMLRARSIVFAAGAIERPLVFANNDRPGVMLASAARAYLNRFGVLPGKKVIVATNNDSAWRTAFDLANAGAKVTVADLRTSLPAALVASAARLNVTVLAATRIVDVSGARAVTGVKLAGPDGLSHVACDLVCMSADWSPTVHLTSHLGIKPRYRDDIDAFVPGAFPTGHFGTGSMMGGCSTAQAIEGGHTAGVDAASYCGKRESVPAVSKLDLGETATEPVRQPPLVARGKAFVDFQMDVTTKDIELAHREGYESVEHLKRYTTLGMGTDQGKTSNFPALSAMAALRSTTIAETGITTFRPPYTPVAIGALAGRAIGHHFKPIRRTPMHDWHVRNGGEMLENGLWMRPNFYHQSGRNVDEAYVAEMRHIRQAAGLADISTFGKIDVQGPDATIFLDRVYANGAANVPVGRARYGLMLRDDGIVFDDGTATRLAQDRYFLTASTGKAADVLPRLEFLLDTVWPELRVAISSVNDEWAAMTVAGPKSRAILSAAFPDFDVSDPALPRMGLLEGEWNGHALRILRLSFSGERQYEIYVGSSVGEALWTHLLEVGAPLGLKPCGREALGGLRIEKGHAAGPEIDGRTTLDDIGFGRLVSKRSGFVGDVLRRRPNLLAQDRQRLVGLKCTAADSRLRGGAILFLPGDKIAGHGRGRVTSATFSPDLGCYVALALLEGDVAAEGNEVVVVYPIKGEMVRALVVSPVFLDPQGERQHG
;
A
#
# COMPACT_ATOMS: atom_id res chain seq x y z
N MET A 1 0.97 -34.80 31.21
CA MET A 1 2.03 -34.08 30.52
C MET A 1 2.18 -34.75 29.16
N SER A 2 1.89 -34.08 28.05
CA SER A 2 2.14 -34.61 26.71
C SER A 2 3.66 -34.65 26.50
N SER A 3 4.21 -35.85 26.38
CA SER A 3 5.62 -36.01 26.04
C SER A 3 5.86 -35.42 24.66
N ASN A 4 6.82 -34.51 24.52
CA ASN A 4 7.33 -34.01 23.23
C ASN A 4 8.19 -35.16 22.61
N PRO A 5 7.59 -36.06 21.81
CA PRO A 5 8.23 -37.35 21.48
C PRO A 5 9.45 -37.23 20.56
N ARG A 6 9.63 -36.05 19.92
CA ARG A 6 10.80 -35.77 19.07
C ARG A 6 11.79 -34.78 19.67
N ARG A 7 11.53 -34.29 20.89
CA ARG A 7 12.44 -33.40 21.59
C ARG A 7 13.54 -34.24 22.28
N LEU A 8 14.80 -33.86 22.03
CA LEU A 8 15.93 -34.47 22.72
C LEU A 8 15.94 -34.07 24.21
N SER A 9 16.52 -34.91 25.06
CA SER A 9 16.62 -34.66 26.50
C SER A 9 17.57 -33.48 26.84
N ALA A 10 18.52 -33.18 25.97
CA ALA A 10 19.49 -32.11 26.11
C ALA A 10 19.68 -31.39 24.77
N GLY A 11 20.42 -30.27 24.80
CA GLY A 11 20.68 -29.47 23.60
C GLY A 11 19.54 -28.51 23.24
N GLY A 12 19.79 -27.68 22.22
CA GLY A 12 18.89 -26.61 21.77
C GLY A 12 19.03 -25.34 22.61
N ARG A 13 18.62 -24.22 22.01
CA ARG A 13 18.68 -22.86 22.62
C ARG A 13 17.33 -22.48 23.27
N VAL A 14 16.41 -23.43 23.43
CA VAL A 14 15.12 -23.22 24.08
C VAL A 14 15.21 -23.29 25.59
N SER A 15 14.45 -22.48 26.31
CA SER A 15 14.41 -22.49 27.77
C SER A 15 13.47 -23.56 28.29
N ARG A 16 14.01 -24.72 28.71
CA ARG A 16 13.23 -25.86 29.17
C ARG A 16 12.51 -25.63 30.51
N GLU A 17 12.96 -24.64 31.26
CA GLU A 17 12.35 -24.23 32.53
C GLU A 17 11.04 -23.43 32.31
N HIS A 18 10.81 -22.95 31.09
CA HIS A 18 9.65 -22.14 30.75
C HIS A 18 8.82 -22.84 29.67
N PRO A 19 7.98 -23.81 30.06
CA PRO A 19 7.04 -24.43 29.14
C PRO A 19 5.98 -23.43 28.67
N VAL A 20 5.59 -23.54 27.40
CA VAL A 20 4.63 -22.67 26.72
C VAL A 20 3.51 -23.54 26.19
N THR A 21 2.27 -23.23 26.53
CA THR A 21 1.07 -23.94 26.06
C THR A 21 0.45 -23.20 24.88
N PHE A 22 0.15 -23.91 23.82
CA PHE A 22 -0.52 -23.37 22.64
C PHE A 22 -1.57 -24.31 22.08
N THR A 23 -2.40 -23.82 21.17
CA THR A 23 -3.44 -24.62 20.51
C THR A 23 -3.20 -24.63 19.01
N PHE A 24 -3.20 -25.83 18.42
CA PHE A 24 -3.18 -26.02 16.97
C PHE A 24 -4.36 -26.89 16.53
N ASP A 25 -5.23 -26.36 15.67
CA ASP A 25 -6.49 -26.99 15.24
C ASP A 25 -7.31 -27.54 16.43
N GLY A 26 -7.44 -26.79 17.51
CA GLY A 26 -8.17 -27.15 18.72
C GLY A 26 -7.43 -28.13 19.67
N ARG A 27 -6.26 -28.64 19.30
CA ARG A 27 -5.44 -29.52 20.16
C ARG A 27 -4.49 -28.67 21.02
N LYS A 28 -4.49 -28.84 22.32
CA LYS A 28 -3.51 -28.27 23.24
C LYS A 28 -2.18 -29.01 23.10
N LEU A 29 -1.11 -28.25 22.88
CA LEU A 29 0.25 -28.73 22.72
C LEU A 29 1.18 -27.90 23.61
N VAL A 30 2.37 -28.43 23.89
CA VAL A 30 3.38 -27.76 24.71
C VAL A 30 4.68 -27.60 23.93
N GLY A 31 5.25 -26.43 23.98
CA GLY A 31 6.61 -26.12 23.56
C GLY A 31 7.36 -25.45 24.69
N TYR A 32 8.43 -24.71 24.36
CA TYR A 32 9.24 -23.99 25.32
C TYR A 32 9.52 -22.56 24.82
N ARG A 33 9.80 -21.66 25.73
CA ARG A 33 10.25 -20.31 25.38
C ARG A 33 11.51 -20.39 24.50
N GLY A 34 11.51 -19.68 23.38
CA GLY A 34 12.55 -19.72 22.36
C GLY A 34 12.28 -20.73 21.23
N ASP A 35 11.17 -21.48 21.28
CA ASP A 35 10.67 -22.24 20.13
C ASP A 35 10.04 -21.28 19.11
N THR A 36 10.06 -21.68 17.85
CA THR A 36 9.07 -21.23 16.87
C THR A 36 7.86 -22.16 16.90
N LEU A 37 6.73 -21.72 16.36
CA LEU A 37 5.56 -22.58 16.21
C LEU A 37 5.91 -23.88 15.44
N ALA A 38 6.72 -23.77 14.38
CA ALA A 38 7.17 -24.92 13.58
C ALA A 38 7.99 -25.90 14.39
N SER A 39 8.96 -25.44 15.19
CA SER A 39 9.77 -26.33 16.03
C SER A 39 8.95 -27.03 17.12
N ALA A 40 8.00 -26.31 17.71
CA ALA A 40 7.07 -26.89 18.69
C ALA A 40 6.13 -27.92 18.07
N LEU A 41 5.62 -27.69 16.86
CA LEU A 41 4.82 -28.66 16.12
C LEU A 41 5.59 -29.95 15.82
N LEU A 42 6.83 -29.81 15.31
CA LEU A 42 7.72 -30.96 15.07
C LEU A 42 8.05 -31.73 16.37
N ALA A 43 8.35 -31.00 17.47
CA ALA A 43 8.60 -31.60 18.77
C ALA A 43 7.42 -32.49 19.26
N ASN A 44 6.20 -32.02 18.96
CA ASN A 44 4.95 -32.77 19.26
C ASN A 44 4.57 -33.82 18.20
N ASN A 45 5.48 -34.12 17.26
CA ASN A 45 5.24 -35.09 16.17
C ASN A 45 4.09 -34.69 15.21
N VAL A 46 3.86 -33.43 15.01
CA VAL A 46 2.90 -32.89 14.03
C VAL A 46 3.63 -32.68 12.70
N ALA A 47 3.53 -33.66 11.81
CA ALA A 47 4.18 -33.61 10.49
C ALA A 47 3.31 -32.95 9.42
N LEU A 48 2.00 -33.10 9.51
CA LEU A 48 1.03 -32.51 8.57
C LEU A 48 0.56 -31.17 9.11
N VAL A 49 0.90 -30.06 8.42
CA VAL A 49 0.60 -28.69 8.89
C VAL A 49 -0.30 -27.90 7.96
N GLY A 50 -0.47 -28.33 6.72
CA GLY A 50 -1.29 -27.64 5.73
C GLY A 50 -1.65 -28.52 4.55
N ARG A 51 -2.42 -27.94 3.63
CA ARG A 51 -2.76 -28.53 2.33
C ARG A 51 -2.30 -27.59 1.21
N SER A 52 -1.95 -28.15 0.06
CA SER A 52 -1.47 -27.36 -1.05
C SER A 52 -2.58 -26.52 -1.69
N PHE A 53 -2.21 -25.43 -2.35
CA PHE A 53 -3.09 -24.41 -2.89
C PHE A 53 -4.09 -24.95 -3.93
N LYS A 54 -3.60 -25.69 -4.92
CA LYS A 54 -4.38 -26.12 -6.10
C LYS A 54 -4.88 -27.55 -5.98
N TYR A 55 -4.02 -28.46 -5.50
CA TYR A 55 -4.30 -29.89 -5.49
C TYR A 55 -4.68 -30.44 -4.12
N HIS A 56 -4.65 -29.65 -3.07
CA HIS A 56 -4.93 -30.04 -1.67
C HIS A 56 -4.10 -31.23 -1.20
N ARG A 57 -2.87 -31.34 -1.70
CA ARG A 57 -1.93 -32.37 -1.28
C ARG A 57 -1.44 -32.11 0.15
N PRO A 58 -1.14 -33.16 0.94
CA PRO A 58 -0.56 -32.98 2.26
C PRO A 58 0.74 -32.18 2.22
N ARG A 59 0.90 -31.20 3.12
CA ARG A 59 2.09 -30.37 3.26
C ARG A 59 2.65 -30.42 4.68
N GLY A 60 3.97 -30.54 4.80
CA GLY A 60 4.72 -30.50 6.04
C GLY A 60 5.54 -29.23 6.17
N ILE A 61 6.32 -29.13 7.23
CA ILE A 61 7.30 -28.06 7.42
C ILE A 61 8.50 -28.34 6.51
N PHE A 62 8.87 -27.36 5.72
CA PHE A 62 9.87 -27.49 4.67
C PHE A 62 11.19 -26.79 5.00
N SER A 63 11.13 -25.62 5.62
CA SER A 63 12.27 -24.80 6.00
C SER A 63 12.26 -24.47 7.49
N ALA A 64 13.21 -23.63 7.94
CA ALA A 64 13.23 -23.11 9.31
C ALA A 64 13.24 -21.59 9.36
N GLY A 65 13.05 -20.93 8.23
CA GLY A 65 13.13 -19.47 8.06
C GLY A 65 11.91 -18.89 7.31
N PRO A 66 12.02 -17.63 6.84
CA PRO A 66 10.97 -16.90 6.13
C PRO A 66 10.71 -17.43 4.72
N GLU A 67 11.52 -18.32 4.22
CA GLU A 67 11.35 -18.98 2.92
C GLU A 67 10.34 -20.14 2.97
N GLU A 68 9.69 -20.39 4.09
CA GLU A 68 8.73 -21.49 4.30
C GLU A 68 7.51 -21.37 3.38
N PRO A 69 7.32 -22.26 2.40
CA PRO A 69 6.21 -22.19 1.47
C PRO A 69 4.96 -22.96 1.91
N ASN A 70 5.07 -23.93 2.83
CA ASN A 70 4.04 -24.91 3.11
C ASN A 70 3.33 -24.69 4.45
N ALA A 71 4.08 -24.35 5.50
CA ALA A 71 3.57 -24.25 6.86
C ALA A 71 2.99 -22.86 7.13
N LEU A 72 2.00 -22.47 6.33
CA LEU A 72 1.25 -21.24 6.52
C LEU A 72 0.08 -21.48 7.46
N VAL A 73 -0.07 -20.60 8.45
CA VAL A 73 -1.08 -20.73 9.49
C VAL A 73 -1.89 -19.46 9.66
N THR A 74 -3.06 -19.60 10.28
CA THR A 74 -3.86 -18.48 10.78
C THR A 74 -3.65 -18.34 12.27
N LEU A 75 -3.17 -17.19 12.72
CA LEU A 75 -2.93 -16.86 14.12
C LEU A 75 -4.10 -16.06 14.69
N GLY A 76 -4.52 -16.36 15.90
CA GLY A 76 -5.53 -15.63 16.65
C GLY A 76 -6.97 -15.96 16.26
N THR A 77 -7.90 -15.24 16.90
CA THR A 77 -9.35 -15.42 16.74
C THR A 77 -10.06 -14.07 16.59
N GLY A 78 -11.29 -14.09 16.04
CA GLY A 78 -12.10 -12.89 15.86
C GLY A 78 -11.36 -11.81 15.05
N GLY A 79 -11.44 -10.55 15.48
CA GLY A 79 -10.79 -9.42 14.81
C GLY A 79 -9.25 -9.46 14.81
N ARG A 80 -8.64 -10.25 15.71
CA ARG A 80 -7.17 -10.47 15.76
C ARG A 80 -6.68 -11.54 14.80
N ARG A 81 -7.56 -12.18 14.06
CA ARG A 81 -7.22 -13.27 13.16
C ARG A 81 -6.33 -12.77 12.01
N GLU A 82 -5.12 -13.32 11.95
CA GLU A 82 -4.09 -12.99 10.94
C GLU A 82 -3.71 -14.25 10.15
N PRO A 83 -4.10 -14.37 8.89
CA PRO A 83 -3.80 -15.52 8.04
C PRO A 83 -2.42 -15.42 7.37
N ASN A 84 -2.00 -16.55 6.76
CA ASN A 84 -0.83 -16.67 5.89
C ASN A 84 0.51 -16.35 6.56
N LEU A 85 0.62 -16.63 7.86
CA LEU A 85 1.87 -16.49 8.59
C LEU A 85 2.70 -17.78 8.51
N PRO A 86 4.00 -17.71 8.15
CA PRO A 86 4.88 -18.87 8.21
C PRO A 86 5.08 -19.31 9.66
N ALA A 87 4.79 -20.55 9.97
CA ALA A 87 4.98 -21.11 11.33
C ALA A 87 6.44 -21.07 11.80
N THR A 88 7.36 -20.99 10.87
CA THR A 88 8.82 -20.95 11.08
C THR A 88 9.32 -19.61 11.62
N THR A 89 8.57 -18.52 11.42
CA THR A 89 8.93 -17.17 11.86
C THR A 89 8.12 -16.69 13.07
N LEU A 90 7.16 -17.47 13.52
CA LEU A 90 6.37 -17.17 14.70
C LEU A 90 7.05 -17.68 15.96
N GLU A 91 7.57 -16.77 16.79
CA GLU A 91 8.01 -17.12 18.15
C GLU A 91 6.82 -17.66 18.97
N LEU A 92 7.03 -18.74 19.69
CA LEU A 92 5.99 -19.40 20.46
C LEU A 92 5.69 -18.62 21.75
N GLU A 93 4.41 -18.28 21.96
CA GLU A 93 3.92 -17.60 23.15
C GLU A 93 2.82 -18.39 23.85
N ASP A 94 2.70 -18.19 25.16
CA ASP A 94 1.68 -18.90 25.96
C ASP A 94 0.27 -18.44 25.56
N GLY A 95 -0.64 -19.42 25.47
CA GLY A 95 -2.01 -19.16 25.04
C GLY A 95 -2.21 -18.95 23.54
N MET A 96 -1.17 -19.10 22.72
CA MET A 96 -1.26 -18.96 21.26
C MET A 96 -2.31 -19.89 20.66
N VAL A 97 -3.24 -19.34 19.89
CA VAL A 97 -4.28 -20.09 19.17
C VAL A 97 -3.98 -20.03 17.68
N VAL A 98 -3.80 -21.21 17.07
CA VAL A 98 -3.38 -21.33 15.68
C VAL A 98 -4.25 -22.33 14.95
N GLU A 99 -4.60 -22.01 13.71
CA GLU A 99 -5.32 -22.91 12.81
C GLU A 99 -4.52 -23.15 11.53
N SER A 100 -4.56 -24.39 11.06
CA SER A 100 -4.07 -24.72 9.73
C SER A 100 -4.98 -24.13 8.65
N GLN A 101 -4.43 -23.96 7.46
CA GLN A 101 -5.16 -23.37 6.34
C GLN A 101 -5.45 -24.38 5.23
N ASN A 102 -6.30 -23.97 4.30
CA ASN A 102 -6.57 -24.67 3.06
C ASN A 102 -7.08 -26.12 3.27
N ARG A 103 -8.05 -26.30 4.14
CA ARG A 103 -8.65 -27.59 4.44
C ARG A 103 -10.16 -27.51 4.63
N TRP A 104 -10.84 -28.61 4.33
CA TRP A 104 -12.24 -28.77 4.68
C TRP A 104 -12.64 -30.27 4.73
N PRO A 105 -13.22 -30.79 5.83
CA PRO A 105 -13.42 -30.10 7.12
C PRO A 105 -12.18 -30.09 8.03
N SER A 106 -11.17 -30.94 7.78
CA SER A 106 -9.96 -31.03 8.63
C SER A 106 -8.71 -31.35 7.81
N LEU A 107 -7.52 -31.16 8.40
CA LEU A 107 -6.26 -31.58 7.76
C LEU A 107 -6.20 -33.07 7.47
N ALA A 108 -6.72 -33.89 8.38
CA ALA A 108 -6.68 -35.35 8.25
C ALA A 108 -7.67 -35.85 7.18
N LEU A 109 -8.84 -35.24 7.09
CA LEU A 109 -9.88 -35.53 6.10
C LEU A 109 -10.23 -34.27 5.36
N ASP A 110 -9.57 -34.06 4.21
CA ASP A 110 -9.84 -32.93 3.34
C ASP A 110 -10.56 -33.39 2.08
N VAL A 111 -11.86 -33.04 1.98
CA VAL A 111 -12.71 -33.40 0.84
C VAL A 111 -12.22 -32.75 -0.44
N GLN A 112 -11.62 -31.56 -0.33
CA GLN A 112 -11.11 -30.83 -1.50
C GLN A 112 -9.88 -31.52 -2.12
N SER A 113 -9.29 -32.52 -1.47
CA SER A 113 -8.22 -33.34 -2.06
C SER A 113 -8.64 -34.07 -3.34
N ILE A 114 -9.95 -34.15 -3.63
CA ILE A 114 -10.50 -34.60 -4.90
C ILE A 114 -10.02 -33.78 -6.09
N ASN A 115 -9.61 -32.51 -5.86
CA ASN A 115 -9.01 -31.66 -6.88
C ASN A 115 -7.73 -32.29 -7.48
N GLY A 116 -7.07 -33.16 -6.74
CA GLY A 116 -5.93 -33.92 -7.22
C GLY A 116 -6.28 -34.86 -8.38
N LEU A 117 -7.50 -35.39 -8.46
CA LEU A 117 -8.00 -36.22 -9.56
C LEU A 117 -8.29 -35.37 -10.81
N PHE A 118 -8.70 -34.11 -10.62
CA PHE A 118 -8.95 -33.15 -11.68
C PHE A 118 -7.71 -32.38 -12.12
N SER A 119 -6.52 -32.79 -11.67
CA SER A 119 -5.27 -32.11 -11.96
C SER A 119 -4.97 -31.87 -13.45
N PRO A 120 -5.39 -32.69 -14.42
CA PRO A 120 -5.22 -32.38 -15.83
C PRO A 120 -5.96 -31.11 -16.29
N PHE A 121 -7.07 -30.78 -15.66
CA PHE A 121 -7.86 -29.58 -15.95
C PHE A 121 -7.35 -28.32 -15.23
N LEU A 122 -6.43 -28.50 -14.29
CA LEU A 122 -5.85 -27.42 -13.47
C LEU A 122 -4.37 -27.17 -13.81
N SER A 123 -3.94 -27.50 -15.05
CA SER A 123 -2.60 -27.21 -15.53
C SER A 123 -2.35 -25.69 -15.67
N ALA A 124 -1.10 -25.29 -15.90
CA ALA A 124 -0.76 -23.90 -16.13
C ALA A 124 -1.67 -23.24 -17.17
N GLY A 125 -2.12 -22.01 -16.90
CA GLY A 125 -3.01 -21.28 -17.79
C GLY A 125 -4.46 -21.81 -17.84
N PHE A 126 -4.88 -22.69 -16.93
CA PHE A 126 -6.23 -23.26 -16.93
C PHE A 126 -7.32 -22.19 -16.92
N TYR A 127 -7.11 -21.04 -16.30
CA TYR A 127 -8.06 -19.93 -16.26
C TYR A 127 -8.20 -19.19 -17.60
N TYR A 128 -7.34 -19.47 -18.59
CA TYR A 128 -7.49 -18.98 -19.96
C TYR A 128 -8.13 -20.01 -20.91
N LYS A 129 -8.17 -21.29 -20.52
CA LYS A 129 -8.52 -22.42 -21.42
C LYS A 129 -9.69 -23.23 -20.92
N THR A 130 -9.73 -23.50 -19.62
CA THR A 130 -10.74 -24.33 -18.97
C THR A 130 -11.79 -23.42 -18.33
N PHE A 131 -12.99 -23.92 -18.15
CA PHE A 131 -14.10 -23.18 -17.52
C PHE A 131 -14.61 -21.96 -18.31
N MET A 132 -14.44 -21.96 -19.62
CA MET A 132 -14.94 -20.89 -20.51
C MET A 132 -16.24 -21.26 -21.25
N GLY A 133 -16.64 -22.53 -21.19
CA GLY A 133 -17.89 -22.98 -21.80
C GLY A 133 -19.09 -22.91 -20.85
N PRO A 134 -20.35 -22.75 -21.34
CA PRO A 134 -20.71 -22.64 -22.75
C PRO A 134 -20.52 -21.24 -23.35
N SER A 135 -20.19 -20.23 -22.56
CA SER A 135 -19.89 -18.88 -23.03
C SER A 135 -18.84 -18.22 -22.12
N ARG A 136 -18.24 -17.10 -22.57
CA ARG A 136 -17.29 -16.32 -21.74
C ARG A 136 -17.90 -15.84 -20.41
N ARG A 137 -19.22 -15.69 -20.33
CA ARG A 137 -19.92 -15.32 -19.08
C ARG A 137 -19.90 -16.46 -18.05
N ALA A 138 -19.76 -17.71 -18.48
CA ALA A 138 -19.66 -18.86 -17.59
C ALA A 138 -18.42 -18.78 -16.67
N TRP A 139 -17.35 -18.09 -17.09
CA TRP A 139 -16.18 -17.84 -16.23
C TRP A 139 -16.57 -17.19 -14.90
N MET A 140 -17.43 -16.17 -14.90
CA MET A 140 -17.85 -15.47 -13.68
C MET A 140 -18.58 -16.41 -12.70
N PHE A 141 -19.24 -17.44 -13.20
CA PHE A 141 -19.85 -18.48 -12.37
C PHE A 141 -18.79 -19.43 -11.79
N TYR A 142 -17.91 -19.95 -12.63
CA TYR A 142 -16.85 -20.88 -12.19
C TYR A 142 -15.83 -20.20 -11.28
N GLU A 143 -15.47 -18.94 -11.55
CA GLU A 143 -14.53 -18.15 -10.76
C GLU A 143 -14.93 -18.10 -9.28
N HIS A 144 -16.21 -17.96 -8.99
CA HIS A 144 -16.72 -17.92 -7.63
C HIS A 144 -16.35 -19.22 -6.83
N PHE A 145 -16.45 -20.37 -7.46
CA PHE A 145 -16.09 -21.66 -6.83
C PHE A 145 -14.58 -21.83 -6.77
N ILE A 146 -13.88 -21.48 -7.85
CA ILE A 146 -12.42 -21.56 -7.90
C ILE A 146 -11.80 -20.68 -6.82
N ARG A 147 -12.26 -19.45 -6.67
CA ARG A 147 -11.80 -18.52 -5.64
C ARG A 147 -12.08 -19.01 -4.22
N LYS A 148 -13.23 -19.63 -3.98
CA LYS A 148 -13.54 -20.25 -2.69
C LYS A 148 -12.68 -21.47 -2.37
N SER A 149 -12.26 -22.20 -3.39
CA SER A 149 -11.35 -23.34 -3.27
C SER A 149 -9.87 -22.93 -3.26
N ALA A 150 -9.55 -21.69 -3.63
CA ALA A 150 -8.20 -21.17 -3.60
C ALA A 150 -7.70 -21.08 -2.15
N GLY A 151 -6.61 -21.77 -1.89
CA GLY A 151 -6.23 -22.18 -0.55
C GLY A 151 -5.46 -21.19 0.29
N PHE A 152 -5.63 -19.89 0.13
CA PHE A 152 -5.08 -18.92 1.08
C PHE A 152 -6.04 -18.66 2.23
N GLY A 153 -5.49 -18.30 3.40
CA GLY A 153 -6.27 -17.99 4.57
C GLY A 153 -7.18 -16.77 4.37
N LYS A 154 -8.22 -16.68 5.20
CA LYS A 154 -9.21 -15.59 5.13
C LYS A 154 -8.94 -14.59 6.23
N ALA A 155 -8.86 -13.31 5.86
CA ALA A 155 -8.84 -12.22 6.82
C ALA A 155 -10.17 -12.15 7.60
N SER A 156 -10.10 -11.62 8.82
CA SER A 156 -11.31 -11.33 9.59
C SER A 156 -12.07 -10.15 8.98
N THR A 157 -13.41 -10.19 9.09
CA THR A 157 -14.29 -9.05 8.81
C THR A 157 -14.65 -8.28 10.09
N ASP A 158 -14.28 -8.82 11.26
CA ASP A 158 -14.49 -8.17 12.54
C ASP A 158 -13.50 -7.02 12.72
N ARG A 159 -13.88 -6.05 13.54
CA ARG A 159 -12.98 -4.95 13.90
C ARG A 159 -11.73 -5.50 14.59
N ASP A 160 -10.55 -5.13 14.09
CA ASP A 160 -9.28 -5.44 14.74
C ASP A 160 -9.12 -4.56 16.00
N PRO A 161 -9.03 -5.15 17.21
CA PRO A 161 -8.82 -4.38 18.43
C PRO A 161 -7.36 -3.99 18.68
N ASP A 162 -6.42 -4.56 17.92
CA ASP A 162 -4.99 -4.29 18.07
C ASP A 162 -4.62 -2.91 17.54
N ARG A 163 -3.52 -2.39 18.05
CA ARG A 163 -2.96 -1.11 17.63
C ARG A 163 -1.71 -1.34 16.78
N TYR A 164 -1.48 -0.41 15.88
CA TYR A 164 -0.33 -0.39 14.99
C TYR A 164 0.32 0.99 15.05
N GLN A 165 1.62 1.01 14.84
CA GLN A 165 2.40 2.25 14.87
C GLN A 165 3.18 2.42 13.57
N VAL A 166 3.25 3.66 13.10
CA VAL A 166 4.18 4.08 12.04
C VAL A 166 5.16 5.06 12.68
N GLN A 167 6.45 4.86 12.42
CA GLN A 167 7.52 5.71 12.94
C GLN A 167 8.64 5.91 11.92
N HIS A 168 9.44 6.93 12.15
CA HIS A 168 10.66 7.21 11.42
C HIS A 168 11.86 6.99 12.31
N ALA A 169 12.91 6.40 11.76
CA ALA A 169 14.17 6.20 12.44
C ALA A 169 15.34 6.66 11.54
N PHE A 170 16.44 7.05 12.17
CA PHE A 170 17.60 7.59 11.48
C PHE A 170 18.87 6.95 12.04
N ALA A 171 19.79 6.60 11.14
CA ALA A 171 21.11 6.08 11.47
C ALA A 171 22.17 6.66 10.54
N ASP A 172 23.44 6.61 10.95
CA ASP A 172 24.53 6.87 10.02
C ASP A 172 24.68 5.64 9.11
N VAL A 173 24.70 4.43 9.70
CA VAL A 173 24.80 3.16 8.98
C VAL A 173 23.63 2.25 9.34
N ALA A 174 22.88 1.78 8.35
CA ALA A 174 21.89 0.72 8.52
C ALA A 174 22.46 -0.61 8.04
N ILE A 175 22.33 -1.65 8.84
CA ILE A 175 22.80 -3.01 8.50
C ILE A 175 21.59 -3.93 8.45
N VAL A 176 21.36 -4.56 7.31
CA VAL A 176 20.25 -5.50 7.10
C VAL A 176 20.76 -6.93 7.15
N GLY A 177 20.40 -7.62 8.23
CA GLY A 177 20.82 -8.98 8.57
C GLY A 177 21.77 -9.03 9.77
N GLY A 178 21.37 -9.77 10.81
CA GLY A 178 22.10 -9.97 12.06
C GLY A 178 22.92 -11.27 12.10
N GLY A 179 23.30 -11.81 10.94
CA GLY A 179 24.24 -12.94 10.83
C GLY A 179 25.70 -12.53 11.08
N PRO A 180 26.67 -13.44 10.93
CA PRO A 180 28.08 -13.17 11.24
C PRO A 180 28.65 -11.98 10.46
N ALA A 181 28.29 -11.81 9.19
CA ALA A 181 28.69 -10.67 8.39
C ALA A 181 28.12 -9.34 8.93
N GLY A 182 26.80 -9.32 9.24
CA GLY A 182 26.16 -8.12 9.77
C GLY A 182 26.62 -7.74 11.17
N LEU A 183 26.84 -8.72 12.04
CA LEU A 183 27.40 -8.48 13.39
C LEU A 183 28.83 -7.92 13.32
N SER A 184 29.65 -8.45 12.42
CA SER A 184 31.00 -7.95 12.19
C SER A 184 30.99 -6.53 11.63
N ALA A 185 30.09 -6.24 10.69
CA ALA A 185 29.90 -4.90 10.14
C ALA A 185 29.42 -3.90 11.21
N ALA A 186 28.49 -4.31 12.07
CA ALA A 186 27.98 -3.47 13.16
C ALA A 186 29.05 -3.12 14.15
N ARG A 187 29.87 -4.12 14.53
CA ARG A 187 31.03 -3.93 15.42
C ARG A 187 32.03 -2.92 14.86
N ALA A 188 32.38 -3.10 13.58
CA ALA A 188 33.33 -2.23 12.91
C ALA A 188 32.80 -0.80 12.75
N ALA A 189 31.57 -0.64 12.27
CA ALA A 189 30.97 0.67 12.05
C ALA A 189 30.75 1.45 13.37
N ALA A 190 30.31 0.78 14.43
CA ALA A 190 30.12 1.40 15.74
C ALA A 190 31.48 1.80 16.38
N ALA A 191 32.49 0.95 16.24
CA ALA A 191 33.84 1.27 16.70
C ALA A 191 34.44 2.47 15.94
N ALA A 192 34.14 2.60 14.64
CA ALA A 192 34.54 3.76 13.85
C ALA A 192 33.80 5.07 14.21
N GLY A 193 32.84 5.03 15.13
CA GLY A 193 32.11 6.20 15.62
C GLY A 193 30.73 6.45 14.96
N ALA A 194 30.23 5.53 14.17
CA ALA A 194 28.91 5.67 13.54
C ALA A 194 27.74 5.26 14.47
N ARG A 195 26.60 5.92 14.34
CA ARG A 195 25.32 5.43 14.89
C ARG A 195 24.79 4.36 13.95
N VAL A 196 24.63 3.15 14.47
CA VAL A 196 24.31 1.97 13.68
C VAL A 196 22.95 1.42 14.06
N ALA A 197 22.10 1.15 13.07
CA ALA A 197 20.89 0.35 13.23
C ALA A 197 21.11 -1.02 12.58
N ILE A 198 21.00 -2.10 13.37
CA ILE A 198 21.03 -3.47 12.86
C ILE A 198 19.63 -4.05 12.86
N VAL A 199 19.20 -4.53 11.70
CA VAL A 199 17.86 -5.06 11.46
C VAL A 199 17.94 -6.56 11.29
N GLU A 200 17.21 -7.32 12.13
CA GLU A 200 17.16 -8.77 12.07
C GLU A 200 15.70 -9.27 12.13
N GLN A 201 15.34 -10.10 11.16
CA GLN A 201 13.98 -10.66 11.06
C GLN A 201 13.71 -11.74 12.12
N ASP A 202 14.73 -12.43 12.58
CA ASP A 202 14.65 -13.38 13.67
C ASP A 202 14.58 -12.66 15.03
N PHE A 203 14.04 -13.30 16.04
CA PHE A 203 14.05 -12.81 17.41
C PHE A 203 15.43 -13.00 18.11
N LEU A 204 16.35 -13.72 17.47
CA LEU A 204 17.75 -13.88 17.89
C LEU A 204 18.70 -13.37 16.81
N LEU A 205 19.83 -12.82 17.23
CA LEU A 205 20.95 -12.54 16.36
C LEU A 205 21.78 -13.79 16.11
N GLY A 206 22.58 -13.81 15.05
CA GLY A 206 23.54 -14.87 14.74
C GLY A 206 23.33 -15.56 13.39
N GLY A 207 22.13 -15.45 12.77
CA GLY A 207 21.85 -16.09 11.49
C GLY A 207 22.16 -17.58 11.51
N HIS A 208 22.95 -18.10 10.55
CA HIS A 208 23.29 -19.53 10.49
C HIS A 208 24.11 -20.04 11.68
N LEU A 209 24.83 -19.15 12.44
CA LEU A 209 25.53 -19.57 13.65
C LEU A 209 24.58 -20.08 14.74
N LEU A 210 23.30 -19.74 14.68
CA LEU A 210 22.28 -20.30 15.57
C LEU A 210 22.08 -21.82 15.38
N THR A 211 22.46 -22.35 14.22
CA THR A 211 22.36 -23.78 13.89
C THR A 211 23.60 -24.58 14.27
N GLU A 212 24.64 -23.93 14.78
CA GLU A 212 25.83 -24.59 15.29
C GLU A 212 25.60 -25.15 16.72
N PRO A 213 26.24 -26.25 17.10
CA PRO A 213 26.15 -26.78 18.45
C PRO A 213 26.53 -25.75 19.53
N LEU A 214 25.91 -25.85 20.71
CA LEU A 214 26.06 -24.86 21.80
C LEU A 214 27.46 -24.76 22.38
N ASP A 215 28.22 -25.83 22.31
CA ASP A 215 29.62 -25.95 22.77
C ASP A 215 30.68 -25.61 21.71
N SER A 216 30.20 -25.20 20.51
CA SER A 216 31.05 -24.87 19.37
C SER A 216 31.78 -23.53 19.55
N ALA A 217 32.90 -23.36 18.84
CA ALA A 217 33.57 -22.07 18.69
C ALA A 217 32.62 -20.98 18.14
N ALA A 218 31.69 -21.34 17.23
CA ALA A 218 30.69 -20.44 16.68
C ALA A 218 29.75 -19.88 17.74
N ALA A 219 29.26 -20.74 18.64
CA ALA A 219 28.39 -20.31 19.73
C ALA A 219 29.15 -19.42 20.74
N SER A 220 30.42 -19.65 20.97
CA SER A 220 31.24 -18.82 21.83
C SER A 220 31.52 -17.47 21.20
N TRP A 221 31.89 -17.43 19.92
CA TRP A 221 32.09 -16.19 19.17
C TRP A 221 30.82 -15.33 19.17
N LEU A 222 29.64 -15.96 18.94
CA LEU A 222 28.36 -15.25 18.91
C LEU A 222 28.08 -14.58 20.27
N ARG A 223 28.15 -15.35 21.37
CA ARG A 223 27.90 -14.81 22.72
C ARG A 223 28.85 -13.65 23.07
N GLN A 224 30.14 -13.76 22.71
CA GLN A 224 31.10 -12.71 22.95
C GLN A 224 30.78 -11.46 22.14
N THR A 225 30.46 -11.63 20.86
CA THR A 225 30.13 -10.52 19.95
C THR A 225 28.85 -9.82 20.38
N GLU A 226 27.78 -10.56 20.73
CA GLU A 226 26.54 -9.97 21.24
C GLU A 226 26.77 -9.15 22.51
N ALA A 227 27.53 -9.69 23.49
CA ALA A 227 27.82 -9.00 24.72
C ALA A 227 28.71 -7.74 24.51
N GLU A 228 29.59 -7.72 23.51
CA GLU A 228 30.36 -6.54 23.13
C GLU A 228 29.44 -5.46 22.51
N LEU A 229 28.56 -5.87 21.58
CA LEU A 229 27.66 -4.96 20.88
C LEU A 229 26.58 -4.36 21.80
N GLU A 230 26.06 -5.12 22.75
CA GLU A 230 25.06 -4.64 23.72
C GLU A 230 25.59 -3.55 24.65
N ARG A 231 26.91 -3.44 24.84
CA ARG A 231 27.55 -2.36 25.62
C ARG A 231 27.69 -1.05 24.86
N SER A 232 27.44 -1.05 23.56
CA SER A 232 27.62 0.13 22.71
C SER A 232 26.37 0.99 22.68
N GLU A 233 26.45 2.22 23.15
CA GLU A 233 25.36 3.21 23.05
C GLU A 233 25.09 3.69 21.62
N ARG A 234 25.98 3.38 20.67
CA ARG A 234 25.85 3.74 19.26
C ARG A 234 25.06 2.75 18.44
N LEU A 235 24.60 1.64 19.05
CA LEU A 235 23.88 0.56 18.38
C LEU A 235 22.41 0.53 18.76
N THR A 236 21.57 0.41 17.75
CA THR A 236 20.14 0.11 17.89
C THR A 236 19.85 -1.24 17.29
N PHE A 237 19.35 -2.18 18.10
CA PHE A 237 18.95 -3.51 17.65
C PHE A 237 17.46 -3.52 17.32
N MET A 238 17.13 -3.92 16.10
CA MET A 238 15.76 -4.13 15.63
C MET A 238 15.58 -5.63 15.35
N LYS A 239 15.39 -6.42 16.41
CA LYS A 239 15.07 -7.87 16.34
C LYS A 239 13.59 -8.05 15.99
N SER A 240 13.19 -9.24 15.54
CA SER A 240 11.84 -9.54 15.05
C SER A 240 11.32 -8.51 14.04
N THR A 241 12.25 -7.93 13.27
CA THR A 241 12.01 -6.83 12.37
C THR A 241 12.48 -7.16 10.96
N THR A 242 11.54 -7.22 10.02
CA THR A 242 11.82 -7.57 8.63
C THR A 242 11.96 -6.32 7.76
N ALA A 243 13.07 -6.24 7.02
CA ALA A 243 13.22 -5.27 5.93
C ALA A 243 12.45 -5.78 4.71
N PHE A 244 11.32 -5.15 4.38
CA PHE A 244 10.46 -5.59 3.28
C PHE A 244 10.72 -4.85 1.96
N GLY A 245 11.44 -3.72 2.00
CA GLY A 245 11.74 -2.94 0.80
C GLY A 245 12.80 -1.88 1.06
N THR A 246 13.49 -1.50 -0.02
CA THR A 246 14.41 -0.37 -0.07
C THR A 246 13.93 0.61 -1.12
N TYR A 247 14.05 1.92 -0.82
CA TYR A 247 13.44 3.01 -1.58
C TYR A 247 14.42 4.15 -1.77
N ASP A 248 14.07 5.09 -2.64
CA ASP A 248 14.86 6.30 -2.89
C ASP A 248 15.17 7.08 -1.61
N GLY A 249 16.29 7.79 -1.60
CA GLY A 249 16.75 8.56 -0.45
C GLY A 249 17.24 7.68 0.72
N ASN A 250 17.71 6.48 0.43
CA ASN A 250 18.25 5.52 1.41
C ASN A 250 17.22 5.16 2.50
N VAL A 251 15.97 5.02 2.11
CA VAL A 251 14.90 4.61 3.01
C VAL A 251 14.73 3.09 2.95
N ILE A 252 14.69 2.45 4.10
CA ILE A 252 14.38 1.03 4.27
C ILE A 252 13.04 0.93 4.98
N GLY A 253 12.08 0.26 4.35
CA GLY A 253 10.80 -0.09 4.97
C GLY A 253 10.96 -1.33 5.85
N LEU A 254 10.64 -1.18 7.11
CA LEU A 254 10.76 -2.22 8.14
C LEU A 254 9.41 -2.50 8.77
N VAL A 255 9.14 -3.76 9.08
CA VAL A 255 8.01 -4.15 9.91
C VAL A 255 8.50 -4.97 11.10
N GLY A 256 8.35 -4.42 12.29
CA GLY A 256 8.63 -5.10 13.56
C GLY A 256 7.37 -5.72 14.13
N ARG A 257 7.47 -6.94 14.64
CA ARG A 257 6.40 -7.64 15.35
C ARG A 257 6.72 -7.67 16.86
N HIS A 258 5.80 -7.20 17.67
CA HIS A 258 5.96 -7.15 19.13
C HIS A 258 5.04 -8.20 19.78
N GLY A 259 5.49 -9.45 19.83
CA GLY A 259 4.73 -10.61 20.32
C GLY A 259 3.64 -11.07 19.35
N ALA A 260 3.11 -12.27 19.58
CA ALA A 260 2.18 -12.91 18.65
C ALA A 260 0.72 -12.84 19.12
N THR A 261 0.41 -12.88 20.44
CA THR A 261 -0.93 -13.12 20.94
C THR A 261 -1.28 -12.32 22.21
N GLY A 262 -2.57 -12.24 22.49
CA GLY A 262 -3.11 -11.71 23.74
C GLY A 262 -3.47 -10.23 23.73
N PRO A 263 -4.25 -9.78 24.74
CA PRO A 263 -4.46 -8.36 24.99
C PRO A 263 -3.14 -7.73 25.43
N ARG A 264 -2.78 -6.64 24.79
CA ARG A 264 -1.55 -5.92 25.09
C ARG A 264 -1.79 -4.87 26.16
N PRO A 265 -0.76 -4.52 26.96
CA PRO A 265 -0.83 -3.35 27.81
C PRO A 265 -1.29 -2.11 27.03
N THR A 266 -1.96 -1.20 27.73
CA THR A 266 -2.48 0.03 27.10
C THR A 266 -1.31 0.83 26.51
N GLY A 267 -1.30 0.99 25.20
CA GLY A 267 -0.26 1.74 24.48
C GLY A 267 0.71 0.93 23.63
N GLU A 268 0.82 -0.39 23.84
CA GLU A 268 1.68 -1.22 23.01
C GLU A 268 1.04 -1.54 21.65
N SER A 269 1.87 -1.49 20.58
CA SER A 269 1.46 -1.85 19.22
C SER A 269 1.73 -3.32 18.92
N LYS A 270 0.90 -3.95 18.10
CA LYS A 270 1.12 -5.32 17.60
C LYS A 270 2.28 -5.37 16.60
N GLN A 271 2.29 -4.38 15.72
CA GLN A 271 3.36 -4.20 14.75
C GLN A 271 3.73 -2.72 14.65
N THR A 272 4.99 -2.48 14.38
CA THR A 272 5.50 -1.15 14.09
C THR A 272 6.07 -1.15 12.67
N LEU A 273 5.53 -0.29 11.81
CA LEU A 273 6.14 0.06 10.54
C LEU A 273 7.18 1.15 10.81
N THR A 274 8.43 0.89 10.48
CA THR A 274 9.50 1.86 10.62
C THR A 274 10.06 2.24 9.25
N MET A 275 10.06 3.53 8.94
CA MET A 275 10.79 4.08 7.79
C MET A 275 12.18 4.48 8.29
N LEU A 276 13.15 3.57 8.14
CA LEU A 276 14.55 3.81 8.54
C LEU A 276 15.29 4.51 7.40
N ARG A 277 15.79 5.71 7.67
CA ARG A 277 16.67 6.44 6.74
C ARG A 277 18.09 6.42 7.25
N ALA A 278 19.03 5.99 6.40
CA ALA A 278 20.44 5.94 6.73
C ALA A 278 21.29 6.69 5.71
N ARG A 279 22.47 7.15 6.13
CA ARG A 279 23.44 7.75 5.21
C ARG A 279 24.14 6.69 4.38
N SER A 280 24.36 5.51 4.97
CA SER A 280 24.95 4.34 4.32
C SER A 280 24.19 3.06 4.69
N ILE A 281 24.13 2.09 3.76
CA ILE A 281 23.43 0.82 3.96
C ILE A 281 24.40 -0.33 3.69
N VAL A 282 24.47 -1.28 4.64
CA VAL A 282 25.19 -2.55 4.49
C VAL A 282 24.16 -3.68 4.39
N PHE A 283 24.11 -4.35 3.25
CA PHE A 283 23.30 -5.53 3.04
C PHE A 283 24.07 -6.79 3.43
N ALA A 284 23.62 -7.49 4.45
CA ALA A 284 24.17 -8.73 4.98
C ALA A 284 23.09 -9.82 5.08
N ALA A 285 22.17 -9.83 4.09
CA ALA A 285 20.92 -10.59 4.12
C ALA A 285 21.06 -12.10 3.83
N GLY A 286 22.30 -12.59 3.65
CA GLY A 286 22.59 -14.02 3.57
C GLY A 286 22.18 -14.68 2.26
N ALA A 287 21.96 -15.99 2.32
CA ALA A 287 21.53 -16.82 1.18
C ALA A 287 20.46 -17.84 1.66
N ILE A 288 19.64 -18.32 0.73
CA ILE A 288 18.57 -19.29 0.95
C ILE A 288 18.98 -20.61 0.31
N GLU A 289 18.85 -21.71 1.05
CA GLU A 289 19.14 -23.06 0.54
C GLU A 289 18.17 -23.45 -0.58
N ARG A 290 18.69 -24.02 -1.65
CA ARG A 290 17.91 -24.44 -2.83
C ARG A 290 17.37 -25.85 -2.67
N PRO A 291 16.11 -26.11 -3.03
CA PRO A 291 15.58 -27.46 -3.08
C PRO A 291 16.05 -28.22 -4.32
N LEU A 292 16.12 -29.54 -4.18
CA LEU A 292 16.22 -30.49 -5.32
C LEU A 292 14.81 -30.76 -5.87
N VAL A 293 14.73 -30.97 -7.19
CA VAL A 293 13.45 -31.26 -7.87
C VAL A 293 13.37 -32.74 -8.21
N PHE A 294 12.38 -33.44 -7.63
CA PHE A 294 12.09 -34.87 -7.86
C PHE A 294 10.61 -35.17 -7.66
N ALA A 295 10.14 -36.34 -8.07
CA ALA A 295 8.74 -36.68 -7.95
C ALA A 295 8.31 -36.76 -6.47
N ASN A 296 7.14 -36.18 -6.18
CA ASN A 296 6.53 -36.13 -4.84
C ASN A 296 7.42 -35.47 -3.76
N ASN A 297 8.26 -34.51 -4.17
CA ASN A 297 9.12 -33.72 -3.27
C ASN A 297 8.36 -32.81 -2.28
N ASP A 298 7.06 -32.82 -2.34
CA ASP A 298 6.16 -32.02 -1.50
C ASP A 298 5.63 -32.75 -0.26
N ARG A 299 6.00 -34.01 -0.05
CA ARG A 299 5.47 -34.83 1.05
C ARG A 299 5.89 -34.31 2.43
N PRO A 300 5.01 -34.37 3.47
CA PRO A 300 5.42 -34.11 4.85
C PRO A 300 6.55 -35.05 5.26
N GLY A 301 7.64 -34.48 5.77
CA GLY A 301 8.89 -35.20 6.01
C GLY A 301 9.94 -35.04 4.92
N VAL A 302 9.66 -34.20 3.88
CA VAL A 302 10.67 -33.66 2.99
C VAL A 302 10.96 -32.22 3.42
N MET A 303 12.23 -31.88 3.69
CA MET A 303 12.64 -30.55 4.10
C MET A 303 14.04 -30.19 3.61
N LEU A 304 14.41 -28.93 3.73
CA LEU A 304 15.77 -28.47 3.47
C LEU A 304 16.74 -29.05 4.51
N ALA A 305 17.98 -29.31 4.11
CA ALA A 305 19.00 -29.86 5.00
C ALA A 305 19.36 -28.89 6.12
N SER A 306 19.48 -27.59 5.80
CA SER A 306 19.70 -26.56 6.81
C SER A 306 18.58 -26.47 7.84
N ALA A 307 17.33 -26.70 7.41
CA ALA A 307 16.17 -26.71 8.30
C ALA A 307 16.26 -27.87 9.32
N ALA A 308 16.56 -29.09 8.84
CA ALA A 308 16.72 -30.24 9.73
C ALA A 308 17.81 -29.98 10.77
N ARG A 309 18.92 -29.36 10.37
CA ARG A 309 20.02 -28.97 11.26
C ARG A 309 19.60 -27.87 12.25
N ALA A 310 18.83 -26.90 11.82
CA ALA A 310 18.26 -25.88 12.69
C ALA A 310 17.33 -26.47 13.74
N TYR A 311 16.42 -27.36 13.35
CA TYR A 311 15.54 -28.03 14.30
C TYR A 311 16.31 -28.85 15.32
N LEU A 312 17.37 -29.52 14.90
CA LEU A 312 18.22 -30.30 15.80
C LEU A 312 19.00 -29.40 16.77
N ASN A 313 19.87 -28.52 16.24
CA ASN A 313 20.85 -27.81 17.05
C ASN A 313 20.28 -26.57 17.75
N ARG A 314 19.40 -25.82 17.09
CA ARG A 314 18.77 -24.64 17.67
C ARG A 314 17.61 -24.97 18.62
N PHE A 315 16.78 -25.93 18.23
CA PHE A 315 15.56 -26.23 18.97
C PHE A 315 15.59 -27.55 19.74
N GLY A 316 16.61 -28.37 19.56
CA GLY A 316 16.73 -29.69 20.23
C GLY A 316 15.66 -30.68 19.77
N VAL A 317 15.24 -30.62 18.51
CA VAL A 317 14.21 -31.49 17.94
C VAL A 317 14.82 -32.39 16.87
N LEU A 318 14.68 -33.71 17.01
CA LEU A 318 15.10 -34.67 15.99
C LEU A 318 13.96 -34.88 14.98
N PRO A 319 14.00 -34.35 13.76
CA PRO A 319 12.86 -34.37 12.85
C PRO A 319 12.56 -35.75 12.25
N GLY A 320 13.51 -36.67 12.23
CA GLY A 320 13.37 -38.05 11.76
C GLY A 320 14.42 -39.00 12.33
N LYS A 321 14.16 -40.31 12.28
CA LYS A 321 15.07 -41.36 12.79
C LYS A 321 15.77 -42.15 11.68
N LYS A 322 15.15 -42.25 10.50
CA LYS A 322 15.71 -42.88 9.30
C LYS A 322 15.78 -41.80 8.22
N VAL A 323 16.97 -41.24 8.00
CA VAL A 323 17.13 -40.01 7.23
C VAL A 323 17.89 -40.27 5.94
N ILE A 324 17.36 -39.73 4.86
CA ILE A 324 18.09 -39.57 3.60
C ILE A 324 18.50 -38.11 3.49
N VAL A 325 19.79 -37.86 3.28
CA VAL A 325 20.32 -36.53 2.92
C VAL A 325 20.70 -36.55 1.46
N ALA A 326 19.93 -35.87 0.63
CA ALA A 326 20.20 -35.75 -0.80
C ALA A 326 20.88 -34.41 -1.10
N THR A 327 22.03 -34.44 -1.77
CA THR A 327 22.82 -33.23 -1.95
C THR A 327 23.72 -33.29 -3.20
N ASN A 328 24.24 -32.13 -3.57
CA ASN A 328 25.30 -31.91 -4.55
C ASN A 328 26.46 -31.06 -3.97
N ASN A 329 26.46 -30.80 -2.64
CA ASN A 329 27.41 -29.87 -2.02
C ASN A 329 27.81 -30.35 -0.61
N ASP A 330 28.84 -29.73 -0.02
CA ASP A 330 29.41 -30.14 1.27
C ASP A 330 28.57 -29.68 2.47
N SER A 331 27.80 -28.61 2.33
CA SER A 331 27.08 -28.01 3.46
C SER A 331 26.08 -28.98 4.07
N ALA A 332 25.40 -29.81 3.27
CA ALA A 332 24.43 -30.78 3.74
C ALA A 332 25.06 -31.98 4.48
N TRP A 333 26.35 -32.23 4.27
CA TRP A 333 27.04 -33.26 5.02
C TRP A 333 27.15 -32.94 6.50
N ARG A 334 27.28 -31.65 6.84
CA ARG A 334 27.24 -31.23 8.26
C ARG A 334 25.91 -31.63 8.92
N THR A 335 24.80 -31.48 8.19
CA THR A 335 23.48 -31.94 8.65
C THR A 335 23.45 -33.46 8.83
N ALA A 336 24.03 -34.21 7.89
CA ALA A 336 24.10 -35.68 8.02
C ALA A 336 24.87 -36.10 9.25
N PHE A 337 25.99 -35.46 9.54
CA PHE A 337 26.82 -35.77 10.72
C PHE A 337 26.13 -35.39 12.02
N ASP A 338 25.52 -34.23 12.10
CA ASP A 338 24.80 -33.78 13.28
C ASP A 338 23.61 -34.71 13.60
N LEU A 339 22.85 -35.13 12.58
CA LEU A 339 21.75 -36.05 12.74
C LEU A 339 22.22 -37.47 13.18
N ALA A 340 23.34 -37.94 12.62
CA ALA A 340 23.93 -39.22 13.03
C ALA A 340 24.43 -39.17 14.47
N ASN A 341 25.09 -38.07 14.88
CA ASN A 341 25.49 -37.88 16.27
C ASN A 341 24.31 -37.83 17.24
N ALA A 342 23.15 -37.34 16.78
CA ALA A 342 21.90 -37.34 17.55
C ALA A 342 21.17 -38.69 17.54
N GLY A 343 21.77 -39.77 16.96
CA GLY A 343 21.25 -41.14 16.95
C GLY A 343 20.30 -41.47 15.79
N ALA A 344 20.24 -40.65 14.74
CA ALA A 344 19.51 -41.02 13.53
C ALA A 344 20.34 -41.99 12.66
N LYS A 345 19.66 -42.91 11.97
CA LYS A 345 20.27 -43.70 10.90
C LYS A 345 20.27 -42.90 9.62
N VAL A 346 21.45 -42.50 9.16
CA VAL A 346 21.60 -41.57 8.04
C VAL A 346 22.20 -42.25 6.81
N THR A 347 21.63 -41.95 5.64
CA THR A 347 22.18 -42.26 4.32
C THR A 347 22.34 -40.97 3.53
N VAL A 348 23.53 -40.67 3.03
CA VAL A 348 23.81 -39.56 2.11
C VAL A 348 23.74 -40.07 0.67
N ALA A 349 22.86 -39.47 -0.13
CA ALA A 349 22.79 -39.65 -1.57
C ALA A 349 23.35 -38.37 -2.25
N ASP A 350 24.59 -38.46 -2.72
CA ASP A 350 25.28 -37.34 -3.33
C ASP A 350 25.32 -37.46 -4.86
N LEU A 351 24.97 -36.38 -5.54
CA LEU A 351 24.96 -36.32 -7.01
C LEU A 351 26.38 -36.39 -7.60
N ARG A 352 27.39 -36.04 -6.84
CA ARG A 352 28.78 -36.03 -7.27
C ARG A 352 29.35 -37.46 -7.40
N THR A 353 30.14 -37.66 -8.45
CA THR A 353 30.84 -38.93 -8.72
C THR A 353 32.11 -39.07 -7.89
N SER A 354 32.76 -37.97 -7.57
CA SER A 354 33.94 -37.87 -6.70
C SER A 354 33.61 -37.07 -5.44
N LEU A 355 33.84 -37.65 -4.28
CA LEU A 355 33.52 -37.06 -2.99
C LEU A 355 34.82 -36.71 -2.23
N PRO A 356 34.87 -35.61 -1.47
CA PRO A 356 35.99 -35.27 -0.64
C PRO A 356 36.33 -36.40 0.37
N ALA A 357 37.55 -36.87 0.36
CA ALA A 357 38.00 -37.98 1.20
C ALA A 357 37.75 -37.75 2.71
N ALA A 358 37.89 -36.51 3.16
CA ALA A 358 37.62 -36.13 4.55
C ALA A 358 36.15 -36.34 4.96
N LEU A 359 35.19 -36.03 4.06
CA LEU A 359 33.75 -36.26 4.29
C LEU A 359 33.45 -37.75 4.37
N VAL A 360 34.00 -38.55 3.45
CA VAL A 360 33.79 -40.00 3.40
C VAL A 360 34.38 -40.67 4.68
N ALA A 361 35.56 -40.23 5.10
CA ALA A 361 36.18 -40.73 6.31
C ALA A 361 35.36 -40.37 7.58
N SER A 362 34.82 -39.17 7.62
CA SER A 362 33.92 -38.74 8.71
C SER A 362 32.63 -39.53 8.72
N ALA A 363 32.02 -39.79 7.55
CA ALA A 363 30.84 -40.62 7.40
C ALA A 363 31.06 -42.05 7.92
N ALA A 364 32.18 -42.65 7.58
CA ALA A 364 32.55 -43.98 8.04
C ALA A 364 32.63 -44.04 9.58
N ARG A 365 33.24 -43.01 10.21
CA ARG A 365 33.35 -42.92 11.68
C ARG A 365 31.96 -42.85 12.36
N LEU A 366 30.99 -42.24 11.73
CA LEU A 366 29.65 -41.99 12.24
C LEU A 366 28.62 -43.03 11.75
N ASN A 367 29.07 -44.09 11.10
CA ASN A 367 28.19 -45.12 10.48
C ASN A 367 27.15 -44.53 9.52
N VAL A 368 27.50 -43.45 8.81
CA VAL A 368 26.67 -42.89 7.75
C VAL A 368 26.89 -43.64 6.45
N THR A 369 25.83 -44.14 5.85
CA THR A 369 25.89 -44.79 4.54
C THR A 369 26.06 -43.74 3.45
N VAL A 370 27.01 -43.93 2.55
CA VAL A 370 27.29 -42.97 1.45
C VAL A 370 27.00 -43.62 0.11
N LEU A 371 26.20 -42.93 -0.71
CA LEU A 371 25.84 -43.32 -2.06
C LEU A 371 26.27 -42.18 -3.02
N ALA A 372 27.42 -42.33 -3.62
CA ALA A 372 27.94 -41.40 -4.64
C ALA A 372 27.19 -41.54 -5.98
N ALA A 373 27.23 -40.53 -6.84
CA ALA A 373 26.57 -40.50 -8.14
C ALA A 373 25.07 -40.91 -8.06
N THR A 374 24.41 -40.60 -6.94
CA THR A 374 23.06 -41.07 -6.64
C THR A 374 22.08 -39.91 -6.47
N ARG A 375 20.92 -40.03 -7.12
CA ARG A 375 19.83 -39.03 -7.03
C ARG A 375 18.54 -39.64 -6.54
N ILE A 376 17.69 -38.81 -5.90
CA ILE A 376 16.29 -39.19 -5.64
C ILE A 376 15.50 -39.05 -6.93
N VAL A 377 14.68 -40.10 -7.21
CA VAL A 377 13.75 -40.12 -8.34
C VAL A 377 12.32 -39.85 -7.88
N ASP A 378 11.93 -40.49 -6.75
CA ASP A 378 10.58 -40.41 -6.24
C ASP A 378 10.55 -40.63 -4.72
N VAL A 379 9.54 -40.03 -4.06
CA VAL A 379 9.28 -40.16 -2.64
C VAL A 379 7.98 -40.94 -2.43
N SER A 380 8.07 -42.02 -1.63
CA SER A 380 6.94 -42.85 -1.26
C SER A 380 6.25 -42.35 -0.01
N GLY A 381 4.95 -42.63 0.12
CA GLY A 381 4.11 -42.25 1.25
C GLY A 381 2.91 -41.43 0.85
N ALA A 382 1.84 -41.47 1.64
CA ALA A 382 0.61 -40.71 1.36
C ALA A 382 0.51 -39.43 2.20
N ARG A 383 0.59 -39.54 3.52
CA ARG A 383 0.48 -38.42 4.48
C ARG A 383 1.84 -37.99 5.05
N ALA A 384 2.83 -38.85 4.94
CA ALA A 384 4.21 -38.58 5.32
C ALA A 384 5.14 -39.46 4.49
N VAL A 385 6.41 -39.14 4.48
CA VAL A 385 7.47 -39.93 3.85
C VAL A 385 7.56 -41.30 4.50
N THR A 386 7.65 -42.36 3.69
CA THR A 386 7.89 -43.76 4.15
C THR A 386 9.11 -44.38 3.49
N GLY A 387 9.63 -43.76 2.43
CA GLY A 387 10.82 -44.20 1.70
C GLY A 387 11.07 -43.39 0.47
N VAL A 388 12.20 -43.62 -0.15
CA VAL A 388 12.64 -42.96 -1.41
C VAL A 388 13.06 -44.01 -2.44
N LYS A 389 12.85 -43.67 -3.71
CA LYS A 389 13.41 -44.39 -4.84
C LYS A 389 14.64 -43.60 -5.32
N LEU A 390 15.77 -44.31 -5.33
CA LEU A 390 17.07 -43.76 -5.73
C LEU A 390 17.49 -44.32 -7.08
N ALA A 391 18.21 -43.51 -7.86
CA ALA A 391 18.90 -43.92 -9.07
C ALA A 391 20.40 -43.68 -8.87
N GLY A 392 21.19 -44.71 -8.85
CA GLY A 392 22.63 -44.68 -8.72
C GLY A 392 23.31 -45.47 -9.84
N PRO A 393 24.63 -45.67 -9.78
CA PRO A 393 25.41 -46.41 -10.76
C PRO A 393 24.91 -47.87 -10.93
N ASP A 394 24.46 -48.50 -9.86
CA ASP A 394 23.96 -49.86 -9.84
C ASP A 394 22.47 -50.01 -10.21
N GLY A 395 21.86 -48.93 -10.69
CA GLY A 395 20.46 -48.87 -11.10
C GLY A 395 19.53 -48.29 -10.06
N LEU A 396 18.26 -48.78 -10.06
CA LEU A 396 17.21 -48.28 -9.16
C LEU A 396 17.16 -49.04 -7.85
N SER A 397 17.16 -48.36 -6.74
CA SER A 397 17.00 -48.91 -5.41
C SER A 397 15.90 -48.20 -4.62
N HIS A 398 15.37 -48.87 -3.59
CA HIS A 398 14.40 -48.30 -2.66
C HIS A 398 14.92 -48.33 -1.23
N VAL A 399 14.87 -47.20 -0.54
CA VAL A 399 15.34 -47.07 0.84
C VAL A 399 14.19 -46.54 1.70
N ALA A 400 13.89 -47.27 2.79
CA ALA A 400 12.87 -46.88 3.77
C ALA A 400 13.39 -45.72 4.64
N CYS A 401 12.65 -44.65 4.74
CA CYS A 401 13.00 -43.49 5.55
C CYS A 401 11.75 -42.76 6.04
N ASP A 402 11.89 -41.96 7.10
CA ASP A 402 10.83 -41.09 7.64
C ASP A 402 11.16 -39.59 7.50
N LEU A 403 12.36 -39.29 6.98
CA LEU A 403 12.81 -37.93 6.69
C LEU A 403 13.70 -37.92 5.44
N VAL A 404 13.45 -36.94 4.59
CA VAL A 404 14.33 -36.55 3.46
C VAL A 404 14.79 -35.14 3.65
N CYS A 405 16.09 -34.95 3.82
CA CYS A 405 16.76 -33.66 3.83
C CYS A 405 17.35 -33.40 2.45
N MET A 406 17.14 -32.24 1.88
CA MET A 406 17.68 -31.92 0.57
C MET A 406 18.43 -30.59 0.52
N SER A 407 19.46 -30.52 -0.30
CA SER A 407 20.22 -29.31 -0.56
C SER A 407 20.76 -29.34 -1.99
N ALA A 408 20.43 -28.32 -2.77
CA ALA A 408 20.93 -28.07 -4.13
C ALA A 408 21.80 -26.81 -4.19
N ASP A 409 22.58 -26.57 -3.12
CA ASP A 409 23.37 -25.35 -2.97
C ASP A 409 22.55 -24.15 -2.46
N TRP A 410 23.07 -22.89 -2.62
CA TRP A 410 22.53 -21.69 -2.02
C TRP A 410 22.24 -20.59 -3.03
N SER A 411 21.16 -19.88 -2.84
CA SER A 411 20.78 -18.69 -3.62
C SER A 411 20.99 -17.44 -2.79
N PRO A 412 21.94 -16.56 -3.16
CA PRO A 412 22.11 -15.26 -2.54
C PRO A 412 20.83 -14.43 -2.55
N THR A 413 20.55 -13.69 -1.46
CA THR A 413 19.38 -12.85 -1.35
C THR A 413 19.59 -11.52 -2.06
N VAL A 414 19.02 -11.35 -3.26
CA VAL A 414 19.21 -10.18 -4.13
C VAL A 414 18.03 -9.24 -4.18
N HIS A 415 16.94 -9.55 -3.49
CA HIS A 415 15.67 -8.83 -3.63
C HIS A 415 15.75 -7.36 -3.16
N LEU A 416 16.31 -7.09 -1.99
CA LEU A 416 16.40 -5.72 -1.45
C LEU A 416 17.29 -4.83 -2.32
N THR A 417 18.39 -5.38 -2.85
CA THR A 417 19.27 -4.63 -3.77
C THR A 417 18.60 -4.38 -5.11
N SER A 418 17.78 -5.32 -5.59
CA SER A 418 17.01 -5.16 -6.84
C SER A 418 15.99 -4.01 -6.75
N HIS A 419 15.45 -3.71 -5.55
CA HIS A 419 14.55 -2.57 -5.36
C HIS A 419 15.23 -1.21 -5.62
N LEU A 420 16.56 -1.15 -5.46
CA LEU A 420 17.37 0.03 -5.79
C LEU A 420 17.82 0.07 -7.26
N GLY A 421 17.27 -0.80 -8.10
CA GLY A 421 17.64 -0.91 -9.52
C GLY A 421 18.96 -1.66 -9.76
N ILE A 422 19.57 -2.25 -8.73
CA ILE A 422 20.79 -3.06 -8.88
C ILE A 422 20.42 -4.38 -9.54
N LYS A 423 20.78 -4.54 -10.80
CA LYS A 423 20.51 -5.77 -11.56
C LYS A 423 21.39 -6.91 -11.05
N PRO A 424 20.82 -8.05 -10.64
CA PRO A 424 21.61 -9.23 -10.29
C PRO A 424 22.46 -9.71 -11.47
N ARG A 425 23.68 -10.15 -11.17
CA ARG A 425 24.57 -10.78 -12.14
C ARG A 425 24.74 -12.26 -11.81
N TYR A 426 24.78 -13.09 -12.83
CA TYR A 426 25.05 -14.50 -12.66
C TYR A 426 26.57 -14.76 -12.49
N ARG A 427 26.92 -15.69 -11.62
CA ARG A 427 28.26 -16.19 -11.36
C ARG A 427 28.30 -17.69 -11.62
N ASP A 428 29.07 -18.11 -12.65
CA ASP A 428 29.18 -19.50 -13.06
C ASP A 428 29.90 -20.35 -12.00
N ASP A 429 30.85 -19.76 -11.30
CA ASP A 429 31.66 -20.45 -10.28
C ASP A 429 30.88 -20.90 -9.05
N ILE A 430 29.73 -20.30 -8.79
CA ILE A 430 28.83 -20.67 -7.69
C ILE A 430 27.41 -21.01 -8.18
N ASP A 431 27.18 -21.08 -9.49
CA ASP A 431 25.87 -21.35 -10.11
C ASP A 431 24.74 -20.51 -9.51
N ALA A 432 24.93 -19.20 -9.31
CA ALA A 432 23.98 -18.34 -8.60
C ALA A 432 23.99 -16.89 -9.10
N PHE A 433 22.85 -16.20 -8.86
CA PHE A 433 22.79 -14.75 -9.01
C PHE A 433 23.26 -14.05 -7.73
N VAL A 434 24.14 -13.08 -7.88
CA VAL A 434 24.59 -12.17 -6.83
C VAL A 434 24.22 -10.74 -7.17
N PRO A 435 24.19 -9.79 -6.22
CA PRO A 435 23.98 -8.37 -6.53
C PRO A 435 25.01 -7.87 -7.55
N GLY A 436 24.58 -6.94 -8.41
CA GLY A 436 25.47 -6.20 -9.29
C GLY A 436 26.25 -5.12 -8.56
N ALA A 437 26.68 -4.08 -9.31
CA ALA A 437 27.42 -2.96 -8.72
C ALA A 437 26.54 -2.12 -7.79
N PHE A 438 27.06 -1.83 -6.61
CA PHE A 438 26.36 -0.99 -5.65
C PHE A 438 26.54 0.50 -5.95
N PRO A 439 25.50 1.34 -5.75
CA PRO A 439 25.67 2.79 -5.70
C PRO A 439 26.60 3.22 -4.56
N THR A 440 27.16 4.40 -4.67
CA THR A 440 28.02 4.99 -3.61
C THR A 440 27.29 5.02 -2.27
N GLY A 441 27.97 4.60 -1.21
CA GLY A 441 27.40 4.52 0.15
C GLY A 441 26.58 3.25 0.42
N HIS A 442 26.52 2.32 -0.52
CA HIS A 442 25.86 1.01 -0.34
C HIS A 442 26.90 -0.11 -0.45
N PHE A 443 26.78 -1.09 0.42
CA PHE A 443 27.75 -2.19 0.53
C PHE A 443 27.01 -3.52 0.67
N GLY A 444 27.57 -4.57 0.11
CA GLY A 444 27.07 -5.94 0.27
C GLY A 444 28.14 -6.83 0.87
N THR A 445 27.76 -7.75 1.77
CA THR A 445 28.70 -8.64 2.44
C THR A 445 28.12 -10.01 2.78
N GLY A 446 28.99 -10.97 3.04
CA GLY A 446 28.62 -12.33 3.42
C GLY A 446 28.10 -13.18 2.24
N SER A 447 27.31 -14.20 2.53
CA SER A 447 26.85 -15.17 1.53
C SER A 447 25.92 -14.58 0.46
N MET A 448 25.33 -13.41 0.68
CA MET A 448 24.63 -12.70 -0.41
C MET A 448 25.55 -12.24 -1.52
N MET A 449 26.85 -12.11 -1.28
CA MET A 449 27.86 -11.81 -2.30
C MET A 449 28.51 -13.07 -2.90
N GLY A 450 28.02 -14.25 -2.51
CA GLY A 450 28.56 -15.55 -2.94
C GLY A 450 29.77 -16.02 -2.14
N GLY A 451 30.01 -15.44 -0.97
CA GLY A 451 31.01 -15.95 -0.02
C GLY A 451 30.54 -17.26 0.62
N CYS A 452 31.43 -18.25 0.70
CA CYS A 452 31.07 -19.61 1.10
C CYS A 452 31.39 -19.91 2.57
N SER A 453 32.34 -19.16 3.21
CA SER A 453 32.74 -19.48 4.57
C SER A 453 32.37 -18.40 5.59
N THR A 454 32.19 -18.85 6.84
CA THR A 454 31.95 -17.95 7.98
C THR A 454 33.11 -16.96 8.18
N ALA A 455 34.34 -17.42 7.96
CA ALA A 455 35.53 -16.55 8.06
C ALA A 455 35.45 -15.40 7.03
N GLN A 456 35.17 -15.71 5.78
CA GLN A 456 34.99 -14.69 4.72
C GLN A 456 33.82 -13.74 5.03
N ALA A 457 32.73 -14.26 5.57
CA ALA A 457 31.57 -13.44 5.95
C ALA A 457 31.93 -12.43 7.05
N ILE A 458 32.70 -12.82 8.07
CA ILE A 458 33.14 -11.97 9.16
C ILE A 458 34.12 -10.91 8.64
N GLU A 459 35.10 -11.30 7.83
CA GLU A 459 36.08 -10.39 7.26
C GLU A 459 35.45 -9.36 6.32
N GLY A 460 34.59 -9.84 5.38
CA GLY A 460 33.90 -8.96 4.49
C GLY A 460 32.91 -8.04 5.21
N GLY A 461 32.27 -8.52 6.28
CA GLY A 461 31.44 -7.71 7.16
C GLY A 461 32.25 -6.58 7.83
N HIS A 462 33.40 -6.91 8.40
CA HIS A 462 34.27 -5.92 9.00
C HIS A 462 34.64 -4.81 8.00
N THR A 463 35.10 -5.20 6.80
CA THR A 463 35.45 -4.26 5.74
C THR A 463 34.30 -3.37 5.36
N ALA A 464 33.13 -3.97 5.10
CA ALA A 464 31.91 -3.23 4.73
C ALA A 464 31.46 -2.25 5.83
N GLY A 465 31.65 -2.61 7.11
CA GLY A 465 31.34 -1.75 8.24
C GLY A 465 32.26 -0.55 8.33
N VAL A 466 33.60 -0.76 8.13
CA VAL A 466 34.59 0.33 8.07
C VAL A 466 34.30 1.28 6.90
N ASP A 467 34.05 0.74 5.72
CA ASP A 467 33.78 1.52 4.51
C ASP A 467 32.49 2.35 4.65
N ALA A 468 31.43 1.76 5.20
CA ALA A 468 30.18 2.45 5.47
C ALA A 468 30.33 3.59 6.48
N ALA A 469 31.08 3.37 7.56
CA ALA A 469 31.38 4.41 8.53
C ALA A 469 32.26 5.52 7.93
N SER A 470 33.28 5.15 7.16
CA SER A 470 34.12 6.10 6.44
C SER A 470 33.35 6.98 5.47
N TYR A 471 32.41 6.39 4.73
CA TYR A 471 31.48 7.13 3.86
C TYR A 471 30.67 8.18 4.64
N CYS A 472 30.28 7.85 5.87
CA CYS A 472 29.59 8.78 6.78
C CYS A 472 30.51 9.81 7.45
N GLY A 473 31.81 9.83 7.12
CA GLY A 473 32.79 10.71 7.72
C GLY A 473 33.28 10.28 9.11
N LYS A 474 33.04 9.02 9.50
CA LYS A 474 33.47 8.43 10.78
C LYS A 474 34.76 7.63 10.57
N ARG A 475 35.78 7.92 11.36
CA ARG A 475 37.14 7.35 11.16
C ARG A 475 37.86 7.08 12.48
N GLU A 476 37.10 6.74 13.55
CA GLU A 476 37.77 6.31 14.81
C GLU A 476 38.49 4.97 14.58
N SER A 477 39.46 4.67 15.44
CA SER A 477 40.26 3.43 15.33
C SER A 477 39.35 2.20 15.52
N VAL A 478 39.40 1.27 14.57
CA VAL A 478 38.60 0.05 14.60
C VAL A 478 39.47 -1.12 15.07
N PRO A 479 39.01 -1.92 16.04
CA PRO A 479 39.73 -3.14 16.46
C PRO A 479 39.89 -4.13 15.29
N ALA A 480 40.92 -4.92 15.33
CA ALA A 480 41.15 -5.98 14.34
C ALA A 480 39.97 -6.93 14.23
N VAL A 481 39.80 -7.53 13.04
CA VAL A 481 38.73 -8.48 12.77
C VAL A 481 38.80 -9.69 13.74
N SER A 482 37.67 -10.05 14.30
CA SER A 482 37.53 -11.23 15.12
C SER A 482 37.52 -12.47 14.22
N LYS A 483 38.39 -13.44 14.47
CA LYS A 483 38.53 -14.64 13.62
C LYS A 483 37.62 -15.77 14.10
N LEU A 484 36.91 -16.39 13.16
CA LEU A 484 36.21 -17.63 13.35
C LEU A 484 36.25 -18.41 12.03
N ASP A 485 36.90 -19.56 12.07
CA ASP A 485 36.94 -20.49 10.93
C ASP A 485 36.24 -21.79 11.33
N LEU A 486 35.25 -22.21 10.58
CA LEU A 486 34.52 -23.45 10.78
C LEU A 486 34.95 -24.55 9.79
N GLY A 487 36.07 -24.35 9.08
CA GLY A 487 36.59 -25.31 8.11
C GLY A 487 35.65 -25.52 6.89
N GLU A 488 34.89 -24.49 6.53
CA GLU A 488 34.02 -24.53 5.37
C GLU A 488 34.84 -24.35 4.08
N THR A 489 34.60 -25.23 3.12
CA THR A 489 35.25 -25.17 1.81
C THR A 489 34.22 -24.87 0.72
N ALA A 490 34.62 -24.09 -0.27
CA ALA A 490 33.83 -23.92 -1.49
C ALA A 490 33.84 -25.22 -2.30
N THR A 491 32.70 -25.66 -2.80
CA THR A 491 32.56 -26.81 -3.69
C THR A 491 32.19 -26.34 -5.08
N GLU A 492 32.71 -27.03 -6.11
CA GLU A 492 32.24 -26.79 -7.47
C GLU A 492 30.75 -27.15 -7.59
N PRO A 493 29.95 -26.29 -8.23
CA PRO A 493 28.52 -26.54 -8.35
C PRO A 493 28.25 -27.69 -9.33
N VAL A 494 27.55 -28.71 -8.86
CA VAL A 494 27.05 -29.82 -9.68
C VAL A 494 25.56 -29.65 -9.89
N ARG A 495 25.17 -29.28 -11.10
CA ARG A 495 23.76 -29.04 -11.41
C ARG A 495 22.97 -30.34 -11.40
N GLN A 496 21.77 -30.31 -10.83
CA GLN A 496 20.83 -31.40 -10.95
C GLN A 496 20.42 -31.53 -12.45
N PRO A 497 20.56 -32.73 -13.06
CA PRO A 497 20.10 -32.91 -14.43
C PRO A 497 18.58 -32.73 -14.53
N PRO A 498 18.06 -32.27 -15.69
CA PRO A 498 16.63 -32.14 -15.92
C PRO A 498 15.90 -33.43 -15.62
N LEU A 499 14.77 -33.35 -14.90
CA LEU A 499 14.05 -34.49 -14.41
C LEU A 499 12.90 -34.86 -15.35
N VAL A 500 12.99 -36.01 -15.98
CA VAL A 500 11.84 -36.68 -16.62
C VAL A 500 11.14 -37.54 -15.57
N ALA A 501 10.26 -36.92 -14.78
CA ALA A 501 9.54 -37.64 -13.72
C ALA A 501 8.19 -38.14 -14.22
N ARG A 502 7.85 -39.40 -13.91
CA ARG A 502 6.50 -39.94 -14.10
C ARG A 502 5.46 -39.36 -13.11
N GLY A 503 5.90 -38.73 -12.01
CA GLY A 503 5.09 -38.11 -10.96
C GLY A 503 5.01 -36.58 -11.08
N LYS A 504 4.39 -35.94 -10.07
CA LYS A 504 4.42 -34.49 -9.91
C LYS A 504 5.73 -34.10 -9.21
N ALA A 505 6.58 -33.35 -9.92
CA ALA A 505 7.80 -32.76 -9.38
C ALA A 505 7.54 -31.26 -9.21
N PHE A 506 7.42 -30.81 -7.97
CA PHE A 506 7.09 -29.42 -7.66
C PHE A 506 8.35 -28.56 -7.72
N VAL A 507 8.21 -27.43 -8.39
CA VAL A 507 9.18 -26.36 -8.42
C VAL A 507 8.74 -25.24 -7.45
N ASP A 508 7.44 -24.92 -7.47
CA ASP A 508 6.82 -24.00 -6.53
C ASP A 508 5.83 -24.77 -5.66
N PHE A 509 6.16 -24.85 -4.37
CA PHE A 509 5.34 -25.60 -3.41
C PHE A 509 4.10 -24.82 -2.99
N GLN A 510 4.17 -23.48 -2.93
CA GLN A 510 3.07 -22.64 -2.49
C GLN A 510 1.99 -22.53 -3.55
N MET A 511 2.38 -22.34 -4.82
CA MET A 511 1.46 -22.19 -5.95
C MET A 511 1.19 -23.49 -6.70
N ASP A 512 1.71 -24.63 -6.21
CA ASP A 512 1.56 -25.94 -6.87
C ASP A 512 2.01 -25.96 -8.35
N VAL A 513 3.14 -25.28 -8.65
CA VAL A 513 3.72 -25.33 -10.00
C VAL A 513 4.71 -26.48 -10.11
N THR A 514 4.55 -27.30 -11.15
CA THR A 514 5.39 -28.47 -11.43
C THR A 514 6.30 -28.22 -12.62
N THR A 515 7.31 -29.09 -12.83
CA THR A 515 8.12 -29.06 -14.06
C THR A 515 7.28 -29.17 -15.33
N LYS A 516 6.18 -29.93 -15.29
CA LYS A 516 5.24 -30.07 -16.43
C LYS A 516 4.52 -28.77 -16.76
N ASP A 517 4.26 -27.92 -15.77
CA ASP A 517 3.67 -26.60 -15.99
C ASP A 517 4.66 -25.68 -16.70
N ILE A 518 5.96 -25.80 -16.41
CA ILE A 518 7.03 -25.05 -17.09
C ILE A 518 7.19 -25.56 -18.53
N GLU A 519 7.23 -26.87 -18.75
CA GLU A 519 7.25 -27.50 -20.08
C GLU A 519 6.06 -27.06 -20.93
N LEU A 520 4.86 -27.03 -20.33
CA LEU A 520 3.65 -26.56 -21.01
C LEU A 520 3.76 -25.07 -21.40
N ALA A 521 4.22 -24.22 -20.47
CA ALA A 521 4.41 -22.80 -20.73
C ALA A 521 5.40 -22.56 -21.87
N HIS A 522 6.54 -23.24 -21.86
CA HIS A 522 7.51 -23.17 -22.95
C HIS A 522 6.92 -23.61 -24.29
N ARG A 523 6.25 -24.75 -24.36
CA ARG A 523 5.56 -25.25 -25.55
C ARG A 523 4.55 -24.27 -26.13
N GLU A 524 3.94 -23.45 -25.28
CA GLU A 524 2.97 -22.41 -25.66
C GLU A 524 3.60 -21.05 -25.95
N GLY A 525 4.95 -20.97 -25.99
CA GLY A 525 5.69 -19.79 -26.39
C GLY A 525 5.99 -18.80 -25.25
N TYR A 526 5.79 -19.17 -23.99
CA TYR A 526 6.15 -18.32 -22.83
C TYR A 526 7.61 -18.55 -22.43
N GLU A 527 8.54 -18.02 -23.22
CA GLU A 527 9.97 -18.19 -23.02
C GLU A 527 10.58 -17.20 -22.02
N SER A 528 10.03 -15.99 -21.92
CA SER A 528 10.46 -14.99 -20.95
C SER A 528 10.08 -15.43 -19.53
N VAL A 529 11.02 -15.33 -18.58
CA VAL A 529 10.79 -15.65 -17.17
C VAL A 529 9.68 -14.83 -16.54
N GLU A 530 9.49 -13.59 -16.97
CA GLU A 530 8.40 -12.73 -16.52
C GLU A 530 7.03 -13.19 -17.03
N HIS A 531 6.96 -13.71 -18.25
CA HIS A 531 5.75 -14.30 -18.80
C HIS A 531 5.48 -15.68 -18.21
N LEU A 532 6.52 -16.51 -18.06
CA LEU A 532 6.44 -17.79 -17.35
C LEU A 532 5.84 -17.61 -15.96
N LYS A 533 6.35 -16.65 -15.20
CA LYS A 533 5.85 -16.31 -13.85
C LYS A 533 4.35 -16.03 -13.86
N ARG A 534 3.89 -15.16 -14.75
CA ARG A 534 2.47 -14.76 -14.83
C ARG A 534 1.57 -15.88 -15.33
N TYR A 535 2.04 -16.66 -16.27
CA TYR A 535 1.27 -17.75 -16.87
C TYR A 535 1.09 -18.94 -15.92
N THR A 536 2.13 -19.29 -15.18
CA THR A 536 2.11 -20.43 -14.25
C THR A 536 1.77 -20.06 -12.81
N THR A 537 1.76 -18.78 -12.46
CA THR A 537 1.74 -18.24 -11.10
C THR A 537 3.00 -18.55 -10.27
N LEU A 538 4.09 -18.94 -10.89
CA LEU A 538 5.38 -19.23 -10.27
C LEU A 538 5.88 -18.03 -9.45
N GLY A 539 6.21 -18.25 -8.18
CA GLY A 539 6.74 -17.20 -7.29
C GLY A 539 5.78 -16.05 -7.03
N MET A 540 4.47 -16.26 -7.24
CA MET A 540 3.44 -15.24 -6.97
C MET A 540 2.77 -15.41 -5.59
N GLY A 541 3.15 -16.41 -4.84
CA GLY A 541 2.66 -16.62 -3.48
C GLY A 541 3.31 -15.67 -2.46
N THR A 542 2.95 -15.84 -1.18
CA THR A 542 3.48 -15.00 -0.09
C THR A 542 4.98 -15.19 0.16
N ASP A 543 5.55 -16.32 -0.27
CA ASP A 543 6.99 -16.60 -0.25
C ASP A 543 7.78 -15.86 -1.34
N GLN A 544 7.09 -15.27 -2.33
CA GLN A 544 7.68 -14.53 -3.44
C GLN A 544 8.77 -15.30 -4.20
N GLY A 545 8.63 -16.64 -4.27
CA GLY A 545 9.53 -17.51 -5.00
C GLY A 545 10.91 -17.71 -4.38
N LYS A 546 11.03 -17.52 -3.06
CA LYS A 546 12.33 -17.68 -2.34
C LYS A 546 13.01 -19.01 -2.63
N THR A 547 12.25 -20.10 -2.67
CA THR A 547 12.76 -21.45 -2.96
C THR A 547 12.52 -21.91 -4.40
N SER A 548 11.59 -21.27 -5.12
CA SER A 548 11.12 -21.75 -6.44
C SER A 548 11.79 -21.07 -7.63
N ASN A 549 12.24 -19.80 -7.50
CA ASN A 549 12.72 -19.04 -8.65
C ASN A 549 13.90 -19.72 -9.35
N PHE A 550 14.97 -20.08 -8.65
CA PHE A 550 16.15 -20.65 -9.27
C PHE A 550 15.91 -22.01 -9.93
N PRO A 551 15.25 -23.00 -9.30
CA PRO A 551 14.90 -24.25 -9.95
C PRO A 551 14.04 -24.08 -11.20
N ALA A 552 13.14 -23.10 -11.21
CA ALA A 552 12.32 -22.79 -12.38
C ALA A 552 13.14 -22.20 -13.54
N LEU A 553 14.08 -21.30 -13.24
CA LEU A 553 14.99 -20.71 -14.23
C LEU A 553 15.88 -21.79 -14.84
N SER A 554 16.41 -22.69 -14.01
CA SER A 554 17.22 -23.82 -14.46
C SER A 554 16.43 -24.75 -15.39
N ALA A 555 15.17 -25.06 -15.04
CA ALA A 555 14.29 -25.87 -15.89
C ALA A 555 13.97 -25.16 -17.22
N MET A 556 13.69 -23.87 -17.22
CA MET A 556 13.43 -23.09 -18.44
C MET A 556 14.68 -22.97 -19.31
N ALA A 557 15.87 -22.74 -18.72
CA ALA A 557 17.13 -22.68 -19.43
C ALA A 557 17.42 -24.00 -20.19
N ALA A 558 17.18 -25.14 -19.53
CA ALA A 558 17.33 -26.45 -20.13
C ALA A 558 16.35 -26.66 -21.29
N LEU A 559 15.08 -26.27 -21.17
CA LEU A 559 14.08 -26.38 -22.24
C LEU A 559 14.43 -25.50 -23.46
N ARG A 560 14.95 -24.31 -23.21
CA ARG A 560 15.38 -23.38 -24.26
C ARG A 560 16.76 -23.71 -24.87
N SER A 561 17.48 -24.65 -24.28
CA SER A 561 18.88 -24.93 -24.64
C SER A 561 19.77 -23.68 -24.53
N THR A 562 19.53 -22.85 -23.50
CA THR A 562 20.26 -21.62 -23.19
C THR A 562 20.93 -21.71 -21.84
N THR A 563 21.80 -20.77 -21.53
CA THR A 563 22.38 -20.66 -20.19
C THR A 563 21.38 -20.03 -19.18
N ILE A 564 21.61 -20.24 -17.87
CA ILE A 564 20.83 -19.58 -16.82
C ILE A 564 21.01 -18.07 -16.88
N ALA A 565 22.22 -17.59 -17.19
CA ALA A 565 22.53 -16.19 -17.37
C ALA A 565 21.67 -15.53 -18.47
N GLU A 566 21.56 -16.18 -19.64
CA GLU A 566 20.75 -15.71 -20.77
C GLU A 566 19.24 -15.82 -20.48
N THR A 567 18.81 -16.82 -19.73
CA THR A 567 17.42 -16.97 -19.32
C THR A 567 17.01 -15.83 -18.38
N GLY A 568 17.94 -15.36 -17.56
CA GLY A 568 17.77 -14.22 -16.67
C GLY A 568 16.98 -14.54 -15.40
N ILE A 569 16.71 -13.52 -14.61
CA ILE A 569 15.98 -13.62 -13.35
C ILE A 569 14.78 -12.67 -13.36
N THR A 570 13.73 -13.03 -12.62
CA THR A 570 12.54 -12.18 -12.46
C THR A 570 12.86 -10.91 -11.66
N THR A 571 12.15 -9.82 -11.95
CA THR A 571 12.29 -8.56 -11.21
C THR A 571 11.61 -8.67 -9.85
N PHE A 572 12.33 -8.33 -8.80
CA PHE A 572 11.78 -8.23 -7.45
C PHE A 572 11.22 -6.84 -7.18
N ARG A 573 10.09 -6.78 -6.49
CA ARG A 573 9.38 -5.54 -6.15
C ARG A 573 9.02 -5.52 -4.67
N PRO A 574 9.06 -4.34 -3.98
CA PRO A 574 8.57 -4.24 -2.62
C PRO A 574 7.04 -4.32 -2.57
N PRO A 575 6.47 -4.88 -1.50
CA PRO A 575 7.14 -5.57 -0.39
C PRO A 575 7.51 -7.01 -0.78
N TYR A 576 8.76 -7.42 -0.48
CA TYR A 576 9.21 -8.79 -0.74
C TYR A 576 8.73 -9.80 0.32
N THR A 577 8.39 -9.30 1.49
CA THR A 577 7.72 -10.04 2.56
C THR A 577 6.36 -9.39 2.81
N PRO A 578 5.28 -10.15 2.97
CA PRO A 578 3.95 -9.60 3.21
C PRO A 578 3.94 -8.66 4.42
N VAL A 579 3.28 -7.51 4.25
CA VAL A 579 3.07 -6.50 5.29
C VAL A 579 1.58 -6.38 5.56
N ALA A 580 1.18 -6.47 6.81
CA ALA A 580 -0.22 -6.33 7.18
C ALA A 580 -0.74 -4.92 6.88
N ILE A 581 -1.97 -4.82 6.37
CA ILE A 581 -2.61 -3.52 6.10
C ILE A 581 -2.70 -2.67 7.37
N GLY A 582 -2.92 -3.29 8.54
CA GLY A 582 -2.89 -2.61 9.82
C GLY A 582 -1.56 -1.90 10.10
N ALA A 583 -0.42 -2.54 9.80
CA ALA A 583 0.89 -1.94 9.95
C ALA A 583 1.08 -0.71 9.04
N LEU A 584 0.59 -0.79 7.78
CA LEU A 584 0.63 0.34 6.84
C LEU A 584 -0.28 1.49 7.29
N ALA A 585 -1.46 1.19 7.80
CA ALA A 585 -2.42 2.17 8.28
C ALA A 585 -1.95 2.85 9.58
N GLY A 586 -1.29 2.11 10.48
CA GLY A 586 -0.86 2.62 11.76
C GLY A 586 -2.03 3.18 12.57
N ARG A 587 -1.95 4.46 12.94
CA ARG A 587 -3.02 5.19 13.65
C ARG A 587 -4.03 5.84 12.71
N ALA A 588 -3.78 5.86 11.40
CA ALA A 588 -4.65 6.48 10.41
C ALA A 588 -5.84 5.57 10.07
N ILE A 589 -6.72 5.32 11.04
CA ILE A 589 -7.93 4.50 10.91
C ILE A 589 -9.17 5.27 11.35
N GLY A 590 -10.32 4.95 10.79
CA GLY A 590 -11.60 5.59 11.12
C GLY A 590 -11.52 7.11 10.95
N HIS A 591 -11.87 7.84 12.00
CA HIS A 591 -11.83 9.31 12.00
C HIS A 591 -10.43 9.91 11.83
N HIS A 592 -9.37 9.19 12.18
CA HIS A 592 -8.00 9.66 11.94
C HIS A 592 -7.57 9.49 10.49
N PHE A 593 -8.15 8.52 9.78
CA PHE A 593 -7.92 8.34 8.34
C PHE A 593 -8.73 9.33 7.51
N LYS A 594 -10.01 9.48 7.86
CA LYS A 594 -10.94 10.41 7.20
C LYS A 594 -11.65 11.24 8.28
N PRO A 595 -11.01 12.33 8.74
CA PRO A 595 -11.66 13.22 9.70
C PRO A 595 -12.90 13.84 9.07
N ILE A 596 -13.96 13.94 9.84
CA ILE A 596 -15.19 14.64 9.47
C ILE A 596 -15.18 15.98 10.18
N ARG A 597 -15.24 17.06 9.40
CA ARG A 597 -15.40 18.42 9.90
C ARG A 597 -16.87 18.80 9.91
N ARG A 598 -17.30 19.44 10.98
CA ARG A 598 -18.67 19.91 11.15
C ARG A 598 -18.67 21.43 11.22
N THR A 599 -19.69 22.05 10.64
CA THR A 599 -19.91 23.49 10.75
C THR A 599 -20.45 23.82 12.16
N PRO A 600 -20.35 25.07 12.59
CA PRO A 600 -20.95 25.49 13.87
C PRO A 600 -22.46 25.23 13.96
N MET A 601 -23.17 25.21 12.84
CA MET A 601 -24.61 24.95 12.75
C MET A 601 -24.97 23.49 12.48
N HIS A 602 -23.99 22.59 12.43
CA HIS A 602 -24.20 21.19 12.03
C HIS A 602 -25.33 20.49 12.78
N ASP A 603 -25.32 20.59 14.11
CA ASP A 603 -26.31 19.89 14.93
C ASP A 603 -27.70 20.49 14.76
N TRP A 604 -27.80 21.81 14.52
CA TRP A 604 -29.05 22.47 14.16
C TRP A 604 -29.60 21.90 12.84
N HIS A 605 -28.77 21.76 11.80
CA HIS A 605 -29.18 21.21 10.52
C HIS A 605 -29.75 19.80 10.67
N VAL A 606 -29.04 18.93 11.39
CA VAL A 606 -29.48 17.54 11.63
C VAL A 606 -30.81 17.51 12.36
N ARG A 607 -30.97 18.31 13.44
CA ARG A 607 -32.24 18.37 14.20
C ARG A 607 -33.42 18.90 13.39
N ASN A 608 -33.15 19.74 12.38
CA ASN A 608 -34.19 20.37 11.54
C ASN A 608 -34.34 19.73 10.16
N GLY A 609 -33.90 18.48 9.99
CA GLY A 609 -34.17 17.70 8.78
C GLY A 609 -33.25 18.03 7.61
N GLY A 610 -32.09 18.58 7.86
CA GLY A 610 -31.04 18.76 6.86
C GLY A 610 -30.43 17.43 6.47
N GLU A 611 -30.49 17.06 5.20
CA GLU A 611 -29.75 15.92 4.65
C GLU A 611 -28.29 16.31 4.47
N MET A 612 -27.41 15.67 5.21
CA MET A 612 -25.99 16.04 5.27
C MET A 612 -25.20 15.33 4.15
N LEU A 613 -24.40 16.10 3.43
CA LEU A 613 -23.51 15.61 2.36
C LEU A 613 -22.06 15.95 2.69
N GLU A 614 -21.17 14.98 2.46
CA GLU A 614 -19.72 15.21 2.51
C GLU A 614 -19.25 16.02 1.28
N ASN A 615 -18.43 17.04 1.55
CA ASN A 615 -17.67 17.76 0.54
C ASN A 615 -16.23 18.00 1.04
N GLY A 616 -15.29 17.29 0.48
CA GLY A 616 -13.96 17.18 1.07
C GLY A 616 -14.08 16.54 2.47
N LEU A 617 -13.59 17.22 3.49
CA LEU A 617 -13.70 16.77 4.89
C LEU A 617 -14.96 17.29 5.62
N TRP A 618 -15.73 18.18 4.99
CA TRP A 618 -16.84 18.86 5.61
C TRP A 618 -18.17 18.16 5.37
N MET A 619 -18.99 18.12 6.43
CA MET A 619 -20.41 17.81 6.34
C MET A 619 -21.20 19.10 6.21
N ARG A 620 -22.08 19.19 5.22
CA ARG A 620 -22.97 20.35 5.02
C ARG A 620 -24.34 19.93 4.51
N PRO A 621 -25.42 20.72 4.78
CA PRO A 621 -26.74 20.36 4.32
C PRO A 621 -26.86 20.44 2.81
N ASN A 622 -27.30 19.34 2.19
CA ASN A 622 -27.54 19.23 0.77
C ASN A 622 -28.91 19.80 0.38
N PHE A 623 -29.93 19.42 1.13
CA PHE A 623 -31.30 19.92 1.07
C PHE A 623 -31.98 19.66 2.43
N TYR A 624 -33.19 20.23 2.64
CA TYR A 624 -34.00 19.94 3.81
C TYR A 624 -35.19 19.06 3.45
N HIS A 625 -35.41 18.02 4.24
CA HIS A 625 -36.52 17.09 4.04
C HIS A 625 -37.87 17.80 4.14
N GLN A 626 -38.73 17.56 3.14
CA GLN A 626 -40.09 18.04 3.12
C GLN A 626 -41.00 16.83 2.94
N SER A 627 -42.04 16.74 3.78
CA SER A 627 -42.97 15.58 3.75
C SER A 627 -43.49 15.31 2.37
N GLY A 628 -43.36 14.05 1.91
CA GLY A 628 -43.89 13.58 0.63
C GLY A 628 -43.06 13.97 -0.61
N ARG A 629 -41.87 14.58 -0.45
CA ARG A 629 -41.00 14.99 -1.56
C ARG A 629 -39.75 14.15 -1.63
N ASN A 630 -39.34 13.80 -2.86
CA ASN A 630 -38.03 13.26 -3.10
C ASN A 630 -36.94 14.38 -3.18
N VAL A 631 -35.70 14.01 -3.38
CA VAL A 631 -34.55 14.96 -3.43
C VAL A 631 -34.75 16.05 -4.47
N ASP A 632 -35.13 15.65 -5.72
CA ASP A 632 -35.31 16.59 -6.84
C ASP A 632 -36.45 17.57 -6.54
N GLU A 633 -37.57 17.11 -6.02
CA GLU A 633 -38.70 17.94 -5.63
C GLU A 633 -38.37 18.89 -4.45
N ALA A 634 -37.57 18.42 -3.50
CA ALA A 634 -37.18 19.19 -2.32
C ALA A 634 -36.30 20.40 -2.69
N TYR A 635 -35.18 20.18 -3.42
CA TYR A 635 -34.30 21.30 -3.77
C TYR A 635 -34.92 22.25 -4.79
N VAL A 636 -35.75 21.75 -5.72
CA VAL A 636 -36.51 22.60 -6.64
C VAL A 636 -37.50 23.48 -5.89
N ALA A 637 -38.16 22.96 -4.84
CA ALA A 637 -39.03 23.78 -3.99
C ALA A 637 -38.22 24.84 -3.20
N GLU A 638 -37.04 24.50 -2.72
CA GLU A 638 -36.12 25.47 -2.12
C GLU A 638 -35.73 26.58 -3.12
N MET A 639 -35.40 26.22 -4.38
CA MET A 639 -35.09 27.20 -5.44
C MET A 639 -36.25 28.17 -5.67
N ARG A 640 -37.48 27.65 -5.83
CA ARG A 640 -38.70 28.49 -6.00
C ARG A 640 -38.87 29.43 -4.80
N HIS A 641 -38.66 28.89 -3.59
CA HIS A 641 -38.84 29.67 -2.37
C HIS A 641 -37.81 30.82 -2.26
N ILE A 642 -36.54 30.55 -2.59
CA ILE A 642 -35.49 31.59 -2.62
C ILE A 642 -35.88 32.71 -3.58
N ARG A 643 -36.39 32.39 -4.77
CA ARG A 643 -36.80 33.38 -5.75
C ARG A 643 -37.99 34.21 -5.34
N GLN A 644 -38.91 33.67 -4.55
CA GLN A 644 -40.13 34.34 -4.10
C GLN A 644 -39.95 35.15 -2.80
N ALA A 645 -39.07 34.69 -1.94
CA ALA A 645 -38.81 35.29 -0.61
C ALA A 645 -37.33 35.37 -0.29
N ALA A 646 -36.82 34.42 0.51
CA ALA A 646 -35.39 34.28 0.79
C ALA A 646 -35.05 32.90 1.34
N GLY A 647 -33.82 32.47 1.09
CA GLY A 647 -33.20 31.27 1.67
C GLY A 647 -31.97 31.59 2.49
N LEU A 648 -31.80 30.85 3.60
CA LEU A 648 -30.61 30.91 4.46
C LEU A 648 -29.81 29.62 4.28
N ALA A 649 -28.55 29.72 3.89
CA ALA A 649 -27.68 28.57 3.69
C ALA A 649 -26.37 28.68 4.45
N ASP A 650 -25.87 27.54 4.91
CA ASP A 650 -24.57 27.43 5.59
C ASP A 650 -23.43 27.35 4.56
N ILE A 651 -22.53 28.33 4.61
CA ILE A 651 -21.34 28.45 3.78
C ILE A 651 -20.04 28.41 4.60
N SER A 652 -20.10 27.98 5.88
CA SER A 652 -18.95 27.91 6.78
C SER A 652 -17.81 27.04 6.26
N THR A 653 -18.09 26.18 5.29
CA THR A 653 -17.14 25.23 4.72
C THR A 653 -16.16 25.88 3.73
N PHE A 654 -16.34 27.14 3.34
CA PHE A 654 -15.37 27.87 2.52
C PHE A 654 -14.00 27.94 3.20
N GLY A 655 -12.93 27.87 2.42
CA GLY A 655 -11.61 28.26 2.90
C GLY A 655 -11.63 29.72 3.26
N LYS A 656 -11.22 30.06 4.47
CA LYS A 656 -11.12 31.45 4.95
C LYS A 656 -9.68 31.70 5.37
N ILE A 657 -9.05 32.71 4.75
CA ILE A 657 -7.63 32.99 4.90
C ILE A 657 -7.46 34.49 5.15
N ASP A 658 -6.80 34.83 6.24
CA ASP A 658 -6.37 36.19 6.55
C ASP A 658 -4.97 36.43 6.00
N VAL A 659 -4.78 37.48 5.21
CA VAL A 659 -3.51 37.86 4.61
C VAL A 659 -3.21 39.30 5.02
N GLN A 660 -2.09 39.52 5.68
CA GLN A 660 -1.73 40.82 6.20
C GLN A 660 -0.22 41.08 6.06
N GLY A 661 0.12 42.36 5.96
CA GLY A 661 1.48 42.80 5.85
C GLY A 661 1.64 43.93 4.80
N PRO A 662 2.70 44.74 4.88
CA PRO A 662 2.90 45.86 4.00
C PRO A 662 2.94 45.49 2.51
N ASP A 663 3.32 44.23 2.21
CA ASP A 663 3.42 43.76 0.84
C ASP A 663 2.23 42.84 0.44
N ALA A 664 1.18 42.75 1.27
CA ALA A 664 0.01 41.88 1.02
C ALA A 664 -0.68 42.17 -0.31
N THR A 665 -0.82 43.45 -0.67
CA THR A 665 -1.38 43.85 -1.95
C THR A 665 -0.51 43.35 -3.13
N ILE A 666 0.81 43.48 -3.03
CA ILE A 666 1.75 43.03 -4.07
C ILE A 666 1.67 41.50 -4.23
N PHE A 667 1.66 40.79 -3.11
CA PHE A 667 1.54 39.34 -3.08
C PHE A 667 0.25 38.88 -3.79
N LEU A 668 -0.89 39.41 -3.37
CA LEU A 668 -2.19 39.03 -3.95
C LEU A 668 -2.33 39.45 -5.40
N ASP A 669 -1.67 40.56 -5.77
CA ASP A 669 -1.62 41.01 -7.15
C ASP A 669 -0.84 40.03 -8.04
N ARG A 670 0.20 39.39 -7.53
CA ARG A 670 0.93 38.32 -8.24
C ARG A 670 0.17 36.98 -8.24
N VAL A 671 -0.65 36.70 -7.21
CA VAL A 671 -1.42 35.47 -7.10
C VAL A 671 -2.63 35.45 -8.03
N TYR A 672 -3.43 36.50 -8.02
CA TYR A 672 -4.68 36.54 -8.79
C TYR A 672 -4.49 37.01 -10.22
N ALA A 673 -4.99 36.26 -11.19
CA ALA A 673 -4.91 36.61 -12.62
C ALA A 673 -5.61 37.94 -12.96
N ASN A 674 -6.62 38.33 -12.19
CA ASN A 674 -7.32 39.61 -12.34
C ASN A 674 -6.87 40.69 -11.34
N GLY A 675 -5.85 40.41 -10.53
CA GLY A 675 -5.18 41.33 -9.63
C GLY A 675 -5.96 41.80 -8.42
N ALA A 676 -5.24 42.32 -7.43
CA ALA A 676 -5.80 42.82 -6.17
C ALA A 676 -5.47 44.28 -5.87
N ALA A 677 -4.52 44.88 -6.60
CA ALA A 677 -4.01 46.23 -6.30
C ALA A 677 -5.08 47.32 -6.27
N ASN A 678 -6.06 47.26 -7.18
CA ASN A 678 -7.11 48.25 -7.34
C ASN A 678 -8.38 47.96 -6.55
N VAL A 679 -8.34 47.06 -5.56
CA VAL A 679 -9.48 46.79 -4.67
C VAL A 679 -9.49 47.85 -3.58
N PRO A 680 -10.53 48.72 -3.47
CA PRO A 680 -10.63 49.68 -2.38
C PRO A 680 -10.82 48.98 -1.02
N VAL A 681 -10.42 49.63 0.06
CA VAL A 681 -10.76 49.20 1.41
C VAL A 681 -12.28 49.16 1.57
N GLY A 682 -12.80 48.11 2.24
CA GLY A 682 -14.24 47.89 2.38
C GLY A 682 -14.88 47.27 1.13
N ARG A 683 -14.10 46.74 0.19
CA ARG A 683 -14.61 46.11 -1.03
C ARG A 683 -14.03 44.72 -1.22
N ALA A 684 -14.83 43.84 -1.82
CA ALA A 684 -14.41 42.52 -2.30
C ALA A 684 -14.16 42.53 -3.81
N ARG A 685 -13.37 41.58 -4.25
CA ARG A 685 -13.21 41.23 -5.67
C ARG A 685 -13.31 39.72 -5.83
N TYR A 686 -14.00 39.29 -6.88
CA TYR A 686 -13.95 37.90 -7.31
C TYR A 686 -12.55 37.58 -7.83
N GLY A 687 -11.84 36.69 -7.20
CA GLY A 687 -10.45 36.35 -7.44
C GLY A 687 -10.32 35.05 -8.25
N LEU A 688 -9.44 35.10 -9.25
CA LEU A 688 -9.17 33.99 -10.17
C LEU A 688 -7.72 33.52 -10.00
N MET A 689 -7.50 32.33 -9.47
CA MET A 689 -6.17 31.74 -9.30
C MET A 689 -5.86 30.78 -10.43
N LEU A 690 -4.62 30.85 -10.93
CA LEU A 690 -4.09 29.92 -11.92
C LEU A 690 -2.98 29.05 -11.32
N ARG A 691 -2.79 27.88 -11.93
CA ARG A 691 -1.55 27.11 -11.81
C ARG A 691 -0.47 27.73 -12.71
N ASP A 692 0.76 27.32 -12.49
CA ASP A 692 1.90 27.82 -13.30
C ASP A 692 1.72 27.55 -14.80
N ASP A 693 1.01 26.45 -15.14
CA ASP A 693 0.73 26.05 -16.53
C ASP A 693 -0.42 26.82 -17.20
N GLY A 694 -1.04 27.77 -16.49
CA GLY A 694 -2.12 28.64 -17.01
C GLY A 694 -3.52 28.04 -16.88
N ILE A 695 -3.67 26.88 -16.29
CA ILE A 695 -4.96 26.24 -15.99
C ILE A 695 -5.56 26.84 -14.72
N VAL A 696 -6.89 26.93 -14.65
CA VAL A 696 -7.59 27.44 -13.46
C VAL A 696 -7.31 26.53 -12.27
N PHE A 697 -6.87 27.12 -11.17
CA PHE A 697 -6.58 26.44 -9.92
C PHE A 697 -7.77 26.45 -8.97
N ASP A 698 -8.26 27.67 -8.66
CA ASP A 698 -9.45 27.90 -7.84
C ASP A 698 -10.03 29.29 -8.11
N ASP A 699 -11.25 29.49 -7.63
CA ASP A 699 -11.90 30.80 -7.59
C ASP A 699 -12.35 31.12 -6.16
N GLY A 700 -12.55 32.39 -5.87
CA GLY A 700 -12.97 32.84 -4.56
C GLY A 700 -13.16 34.32 -4.47
N THR A 701 -13.08 34.91 -3.30
CA THR A 701 -13.12 36.36 -3.12
C THR A 701 -11.90 36.87 -2.37
N ALA A 702 -11.43 38.06 -2.75
CA ALA A 702 -10.44 38.80 -2.00
C ALA A 702 -11.09 40.09 -1.50
N THR A 703 -11.32 40.20 -0.22
CA THR A 703 -11.93 41.35 0.44
C THR A 703 -10.86 42.16 1.15
N ARG A 704 -10.72 43.43 0.82
CA ARG A 704 -9.75 44.29 1.45
C ARG A 704 -10.33 44.93 2.71
N LEU A 705 -9.86 44.49 3.88
CA LEU A 705 -10.29 44.97 5.19
C LEU A 705 -9.60 46.27 5.58
N ALA A 706 -8.31 46.36 5.32
CA ALA A 706 -7.50 47.57 5.59
C ALA A 706 -6.48 47.75 4.46
N GLN A 707 -5.65 48.76 4.56
CA GLN A 707 -4.64 49.09 3.54
C GLN A 707 -3.72 47.89 3.24
N ASP A 708 -3.39 47.11 4.27
CA ASP A 708 -2.43 46.03 4.29
C ASP A 708 -3.03 44.69 4.78
N ARG A 709 -4.39 44.57 4.79
CA ARG A 709 -5.07 43.38 5.28
C ARG A 709 -6.20 42.95 4.35
N TYR A 710 -6.21 41.63 4.04
CA TYR A 710 -7.23 41.01 3.18
C TYR A 710 -7.83 39.79 3.86
N PHE A 711 -9.12 39.56 3.60
CA PHE A 711 -9.84 38.37 3.93
C PHE A 711 -10.17 37.62 2.62
N LEU A 712 -9.61 36.44 2.46
CA LEU A 712 -9.83 35.63 1.26
C LEU A 712 -10.82 34.52 1.55
N THR A 713 -11.63 34.19 0.55
CA THR A 713 -12.38 32.94 0.53
C THR A 713 -11.88 32.07 -0.62
N ALA A 714 -11.93 30.75 -0.42
CA ALA A 714 -11.62 29.73 -1.41
C ALA A 714 -12.74 28.69 -1.46
N SER A 715 -12.85 27.97 -2.57
CA SER A 715 -13.89 26.94 -2.69
C SER A 715 -13.68 25.84 -1.63
N THR A 716 -14.78 25.27 -1.10
CA THR A 716 -14.73 24.22 -0.06
C THR A 716 -13.80 23.07 -0.45
N GLY A 717 -13.87 22.61 -1.70
CA GLY A 717 -13.09 21.47 -2.18
C GLY A 717 -11.61 21.78 -2.40
N LYS A 718 -11.23 23.06 -2.48
CA LYS A 718 -9.86 23.51 -2.73
C LYS A 718 -9.21 24.23 -1.56
N ALA A 719 -9.94 24.45 -0.48
CA ALA A 719 -9.43 25.16 0.69
C ALA A 719 -8.11 24.56 1.23
N ALA A 720 -8.01 23.25 1.24
CA ALA A 720 -6.81 22.52 1.68
C ALA A 720 -5.63 22.61 0.68
N ASP A 721 -5.86 22.98 -0.57
CA ASP A 721 -4.83 23.13 -1.59
C ASP A 721 -4.38 24.59 -1.71
N VAL A 722 -5.32 25.55 -1.52
CA VAL A 722 -5.06 26.99 -1.70
C VAL A 722 -4.08 27.51 -0.65
N LEU A 723 -4.31 27.21 0.63
CA LEU A 723 -3.43 27.68 1.71
C LEU A 723 -1.98 27.26 1.52
N PRO A 724 -1.65 25.95 1.36
CA PRO A 724 -0.26 25.53 1.11
C PRO A 724 0.32 26.11 -0.19
N ARG A 725 -0.52 26.39 -1.20
CA ARG A 725 -0.05 27.04 -2.42
C ARG A 725 0.37 28.49 -2.17
N LEU A 726 -0.40 29.23 -1.39
CA LEU A 726 -0.06 30.59 -1.00
C LEU A 726 1.22 30.64 -0.14
N GLU A 727 1.33 29.73 0.84
CA GLU A 727 2.53 29.57 1.68
C GLU A 727 3.76 29.24 0.81
N PHE A 728 3.63 28.25 -0.09
CA PHE A 728 4.71 27.89 -1.03
C PHE A 728 5.18 29.08 -1.86
N LEU A 729 4.26 29.87 -2.42
CA LEU A 729 4.59 31.05 -3.22
C LEU A 729 5.32 32.09 -2.39
N LEU A 730 4.88 32.33 -1.17
CA LEU A 730 5.49 33.28 -0.26
C LEU A 730 6.87 32.82 0.20
N ASP A 731 6.99 31.57 0.66
CA ASP A 731 8.21 31.09 1.30
C ASP A 731 9.33 30.73 0.31
N THR A 732 8.97 30.37 -0.94
CA THR A 732 9.94 29.86 -1.90
C THR A 732 10.09 30.70 -3.16
N VAL A 733 9.01 31.31 -3.66
CA VAL A 733 9.02 32.05 -4.92
C VAL A 733 9.27 33.56 -4.67
N TRP A 734 8.66 34.12 -3.61
CA TRP A 734 8.76 35.55 -3.27
C TRP A 734 9.10 35.73 -1.78
N PRO A 735 10.19 35.15 -1.27
CA PRO A 735 10.57 35.23 0.15
C PRO A 735 10.95 36.64 0.60
N GLU A 736 11.11 37.58 -0.33
CA GLU A 736 11.38 38.98 -0.04
C GLU A 736 10.15 39.77 0.43
N LEU A 737 8.92 39.23 0.22
CA LEU A 737 7.68 39.91 0.58
C LEU A 737 7.35 39.77 2.07
N ARG A 738 7.03 40.88 2.71
CA ARG A 738 6.65 40.92 4.14
C ARG A 738 5.13 40.70 4.28
N VAL A 739 4.72 39.46 4.26
CA VAL A 739 3.32 39.04 4.34
C VAL A 739 3.17 37.94 5.38
N ALA A 740 2.13 37.99 6.15
CA ALA A 740 1.70 36.88 7.02
C ALA A 740 0.38 36.30 6.48
N ILE A 741 0.31 34.96 6.45
CA ILE A 741 -0.86 34.23 5.96
C ILE A 741 -1.34 33.33 7.10
N SER A 742 -2.64 33.38 7.42
CA SER A 742 -3.23 32.54 8.47
C SER A 742 -4.55 31.94 8.01
N SER A 743 -4.73 30.65 8.27
CA SER A 743 -6.04 30.02 8.13
C SER A 743 -6.95 30.48 9.27
N VAL A 744 -8.09 31.04 8.92
CA VAL A 744 -9.14 31.46 9.86
C VAL A 744 -10.43 30.66 9.64
N ASN A 745 -10.30 29.45 9.11
CA ASN A 745 -11.41 28.56 8.78
C ASN A 745 -12.31 28.26 9.96
N ASP A 746 -11.71 28.01 11.11
CA ASP A 746 -12.43 27.56 12.31
C ASP A 746 -12.84 28.74 13.22
N GLU A 747 -12.35 29.95 12.90
CA GLU A 747 -12.70 31.16 13.64
C GLU A 747 -14.08 31.71 13.23
N TRP A 748 -14.47 31.53 11.96
CA TRP A 748 -15.66 32.13 11.39
C TRP A 748 -16.71 31.08 11.00
N ALA A 749 -17.88 31.16 11.62
CA ALA A 749 -19.11 30.66 11.03
C ALA A 749 -19.51 31.56 9.88
N ALA A 750 -19.99 30.97 8.78
CA ALA A 750 -20.42 31.73 7.62
C ALA A 750 -21.78 31.23 7.11
N MET A 751 -22.65 32.16 6.83
CA MET A 751 -24.00 31.89 6.31
C MET A 751 -24.36 32.88 5.21
N THR A 752 -25.30 32.51 4.34
CA THR A 752 -25.73 33.40 3.30
C THR A 752 -27.25 33.51 3.24
N VAL A 753 -27.75 34.73 3.07
CA VAL A 753 -29.17 35.05 2.85
C VAL A 753 -29.33 35.48 1.38
N ALA A 754 -30.06 34.71 0.60
CA ALA A 754 -30.28 34.94 -0.81
C ALA A 754 -31.76 35.07 -1.16
N GLY A 755 -32.13 36.03 -2.02
CA GLY A 755 -33.51 36.24 -2.47
C GLY A 755 -33.93 37.68 -2.39
N PRO A 756 -35.10 38.06 -3.00
CA PRO A 756 -35.57 39.44 -3.10
C PRO A 756 -35.83 40.12 -1.74
N LYS A 757 -36.18 39.33 -0.71
CA LYS A 757 -36.40 39.87 0.64
C LYS A 757 -35.17 39.90 1.53
N SER A 758 -34.01 39.48 1.04
CA SER A 758 -32.78 39.37 1.81
C SER A 758 -32.36 40.67 2.50
N ARG A 759 -32.49 41.84 1.85
CA ARG A 759 -32.18 43.13 2.47
C ARG A 759 -33.10 43.43 3.67
N ALA A 760 -34.41 43.23 3.48
CA ALA A 760 -35.38 43.53 4.55
C ALA A 760 -35.10 42.63 5.76
N ILE A 761 -34.70 41.36 5.53
CA ILE A 761 -34.34 40.44 6.61
C ILE A 761 -33.09 40.94 7.34
N LEU A 762 -32.04 41.38 6.60
CA LEU A 762 -30.84 41.91 7.22
C LEU A 762 -31.11 43.19 8.04
N SER A 763 -31.92 44.11 7.46
CA SER A 763 -32.29 45.33 8.20
C SER A 763 -33.05 45.02 9.49
N ALA A 764 -33.89 43.99 9.50
CA ALA A 764 -34.59 43.57 10.70
C ALA A 764 -33.68 42.83 11.71
N ALA A 765 -32.73 42.03 11.23
CA ALA A 765 -31.81 41.27 12.07
C ALA A 765 -30.68 42.13 12.66
N PHE A 766 -30.27 43.20 11.92
CA PHE A 766 -29.18 44.09 12.30
C PHE A 766 -29.62 45.53 12.20
N PRO A 767 -30.48 46.01 13.10
CA PRO A 767 -31.08 47.35 13.04
C PRO A 767 -30.07 48.49 13.16
N ASP A 768 -28.91 48.21 13.76
CA ASP A 768 -27.81 49.18 13.91
C ASP A 768 -26.94 49.33 12.65
N PHE A 769 -27.19 48.50 11.64
CA PHE A 769 -26.39 48.53 10.41
C PHE A 769 -27.20 49.08 9.23
N ASP A 770 -26.64 50.04 8.53
CA ASP A 770 -27.21 50.51 7.26
C ASP A 770 -26.83 49.54 6.14
N VAL A 771 -27.75 48.70 5.72
CA VAL A 771 -27.59 47.72 4.61
C VAL A 771 -28.21 48.24 3.31
N SER A 772 -28.45 49.56 3.18
CA SER A 772 -28.90 50.20 1.97
C SER A 772 -27.89 50.09 0.84
N ASP A 773 -28.30 50.28 -0.42
CA ASP A 773 -27.38 50.23 -1.57
C ASP A 773 -26.23 51.21 -1.49
N PRO A 774 -26.39 52.49 -0.99
CA PRO A 774 -25.27 53.37 -0.79
C PRO A 774 -24.27 52.91 0.26
N ALA A 775 -24.74 52.38 1.39
CA ALA A 775 -23.89 51.96 2.48
C ALA A 775 -23.23 50.59 2.23
N LEU A 776 -23.99 49.63 1.65
CA LEU A 776 -23.47 48.33 1.27
C LEU A 776 -23.70 48.05 -0.21
N PRO A 777 -22.95 48.69 -1.10
CA PRO A 777 -23.07 48.48 -2.54
C PRO A 777 -22.61 47.05 -2.93
N ARG A 778 -22.91 46.62 -4.14
CA ARG A 778 -22.44 45.34 -4.66
C ARG A 778 -20.92 45.20 -4.48
N MET A 779 -20.46 44.03 -4.01
CA MET A 779 -19.07 43.73 -3.60
C MET A 779 -18.61 44.59 -2.42
N GLY A 780 -19.53 45.17 -1.64
CA GLY A 780 -19.23 45.93 -0.44
C GLY A 780 -19.10 45.05 0.80
N LEU A 781 -18.41 45.54 1.79
CA LEU A 781 -18.22 45.00 3.12
C LEU A 781 -18.75 45.98 4.17
N LEU A 782 -19.47 45.48 5.15
CA LEU A 782 -19.69 46.12 6.43
C LEU A 782 -19.02 45.31 7.54
N GLU A 783 -18.33 45.97 8.44
CA GLU A 783 -17.76 45.37 9.63
C GLU A 783 -18.37 46.03 10.88
N GLY A 784 -18.58 45.26 11.96
CA GLY A 784 -19.10 45.66 13.26
C GLY A 784 -19.18 44.52 14.20
N GLU A 785 -20.10 44.63 15.14
CA GLU A 785 -20.31 43.60 16.19
C GLU A 785 -21.78 43.19 16.27
N TRP A 786 -22.03 41.95 16.57
CA TRP A 786 -23.32 41.41 16.95
C TRP A 786 -23.20 40.72 18.30
N ASN A 787 -23.92 41.22 19.29
CA ASN A 787 -23.85 40.73 20.67
C ASN A 787 -22.41 40.67 21.24
N GLY A 788 -21.58 41.66 20.95
CA GLY A 788 -20.18 41.72 21.38
C GLY A 788 -19.21 40.80 20.59
N HIS A 789 -19.67 40.22 19.50
CA HIS A 789 -18.85 39.37 18.64
C HIS A 789 -18.64 40.02 17.27
N ALA A 790 -17.43 39.96 16.75
CA ALA A 790 -17.10 40.52 15.44
C ALA A 790 -18.03 39.95 14.34
N LEU A 791 -18.56 40.85 13.52
CA LEU A 791 -19.49 40.58 12.45
C LEU A 791 -18.95 41.21 11.13
N ARG A 792 -19.03 40.44 10.05
CA ARG A 792 -18.80 40.93 8.68
C ARG A 792 -20.01 40.60 7.82
N ILE A 793 -20.46 41.55 7.03
CA ILE A 793 -21.53 41.37 6.05
C ILE A 793 -21.00 41.81 4.69
N LEU A 794 -20.98 40.87 3.74
CA LEU A 794 -20.57 41.15 2.35
C LEU A 794 -21.75 40.98 1.41
N ARG A 795 -21.91 41.93 0.50
CA ARG A 795 -22.92 41.81 -0.54
C ARG A 795 -22.34 41.12 -1.79
N LEU A 796 -22.45 39.78 -1.80
CA LEU A 796 -21.95 38.89 -2.85
C LEU A 796 -23.09 38.02 -3.37
N SER A 797 -23.12 37.72 -4.69
CA SER A 797 -24.17 36.88 -5.27
C SER A 797 -23.60 35.68 -6.00
N PHE A 798 -23.77 34.53 -5.44
CA PHE A 798 -23.54 33.24 -6.11
C PHE A 798 -24.79 32.74 -6.84
N SER A 799 -25.97 32.94 -6.28
CA SER A 799 -27.26 32.47 -6.79
C SER A 799 -27.82 33.24 -7.98
N GLY A 800 -27.32 34.44 -8.26
CA GLY A 800 -27.95 35.39 -9.22
C GLY A 800 -29.01 36.30 -8.59
N GLU A 801 -29.46 36.00 -7.36
CA GLU A 801 -30.37 36.85 -6.59
C GLU A 801 -29.60 37.90 -5.77
N ARG A 802 -30.29 38.89 -5.18
CA ARG A 802 -29.72 39.72 -4.13
C ARG A 802 -29.30 38.77 -3.01
N GLN A 803 -28.03 38.87 -2.63
CA GLN A 803 -27.46 37.90 -1.69
C GLN A 803 -26.42 38.59 -0.82
N TYR A 804 -26.37 38.16 0.46
CA TYR A 804 -25.42 38.62 1.43
C TYR A 804 -24.76 37.42 2.12
N GLU A 805 -23.45 37.50 2.29
CA GLU A 805 -22.68 36.57 3.10
C GLU A 805 -22.40 37.20 4.45
N ILE A 806 -22.64 36.48 5.52
CA ILE A 806 -22.54 36.92 6.90
C ILE A 806 -21.53 36.06 7.61
N TYR A 807 -20.53 36.67 8.20
CA TYR A 807 -19.47 35.97 8.95
C TYR A 807 -19.50 36.44 10.39
N VAL A 808 -19.50 35.51 11.34
CA VAL A 808 -19.48 35.76 12.78
C VAL A 808 -18.56 34.75 13.45
N GLY A 809 -18.10 35.04 14.67
CA GLY A 809 -17.30 34.10 15.45
C GLY A 809 -17.98 32.72 15.53
N SER A 810 -17.24 31.64 15.33
CA SER A 810 -17.79 30.27 15.25
C SER A 810 -18.57 29.86 16.49
N SER A 811 -18.17 30.34 17.69
CA SER A 811 -18.82 30.05 18.95
C SER A 811 -20.28 30.52 19.05
N VAL A 812 -20.66 31.51 18.24
CA VAL A 812 -22.02 32.07 18.20
C VAL A 812 -22.73 31.86 16.88
N GLY A 813 -22.18 31.02 16.02
CA GLY A 813 -22.72 30.75 14.68
C GLY A 813 -24.14 30.20 14.70
N GLU A 814 -24.44 29.19 15.54
CA GLU A 814 -25.80 28.63 15.68
C GLU A 814 -26.79 29.66 16.29
N ALA A 815 -26.34 30.51 17.20
CA ALA A 815 -27.16 31.55 17.77
C ALA A 815 -27.56 32.59 16.69
N LEU A 816 -26.63 33.07 15.89
CA LEU A 816 -26.92 33.98 14.78
C LEU A 816 -27.80 33.32 13.70
N TRP A 817 -27.57 32.05 13.39
CA TRP A 817 -28.39 31.31 12.45
C TRP A 817 -29.87 31.25 12.91
N THR A 818 -30.09 30.96 14.20
CA THR A 818 -31.41 30.88 14.80
C THR A 818 -32.09 32.27 14.84
N HIS A 819 -31.35 33.29 15.23
CA HIS A 819 -31.81 34.67 15.23
C HIS A 819 -32.27 35.14 13.85
N LEU A 820 -31.49 34.85 12.80
CA LEU A 820 -31.86 35.19 11.44
C LEU A 820 -33.15 34.50 11.00
N LEU A 821 -33.33 33.23 11.34
CA LEU A 821 -34.53 32.48 11.03
C LEU A 821 -35.77 33.03 11.78
N GLU A 822 -35.63 33.38 13.05
CA GLU A 822 -36.72 33.94 13.87
C GLU A 822 -37.18 35.30 13.32
N VAL A 823 -36.22 36.21 13.11
CA VAL A 823 -36.50 37.55 12.59
C VAL A 823 -36.98 37.53 11.15
N GLY A 824 -36.43 36.60 10.36
CA GLY A 824 -36.74 36.45 8.95
C GLY A 824 -38.01 35.66 8.64
N ALA A 825 -38.55 34.89 9.59
CA ALA A 825 -39.74 34.08 9.39
C ALA A 825 -40.98 34.85 8.88
N PRO A 826 -41.29 36.06 9.40
CA PRO A 826 -42.40 36.87 8.90
C PRO A 826 -42.19 37.34 7.46
N LEU A 827 -40.93 37.41 7.01
CA LEU A 827 -40.52 37.79 5.67
C LEU A 827 -40.38 36.58 4.75
N GLY A 828 -40.57 35.36 5.30
CA GLY A 828 -40.50 34.11 4.55
C GLY A 828 -39.12 33.53 4.43
N LEU A 829 -38.17 33.84 5.34
CA LEU A 829 -36.87 33.19 5.35
C LEU A 829 -37.00 31.71 5.73
N LYS A 830 -36.39 30.84 4.97
CA LYS A 830 -36.30 29.39 5.25
C LYS A 830 -34.89 28.89 5.05
N PRO A 831 -34.48 27.85 5.80
CA PRO A 831 -33.22 27.18 5.51
C PRO A 831 -33.27 26.54 4.13
N CYS A 832 -32.16 26.52 3.43
CA CYS A 832 -31.99 25.86 2.15
C CYS A 832 -30.61 25.19 2.06
N GLY A 833 -30.54 24.13 1.26
CA GLY A 833 -29.33 23.35 1.11
C GLY A 833 -28.46 23.83 -0.07
N ARG A 834 -27.32 23.16 -0.18
CA ARG A 834 -26.35 23.39 -1.24
C ARG A 834 -26.93 23.13 -2.63
N GLU A 835 -27.82 22.13 -2.76
CA GLU A 835 -28.33 21.74 -4.08
C GLU A 835 -29.19 22.85 -4.70
N ALA A 836 -29.98 23.55 -3.88
CA ALA A 836 -30.76 24.70 -4.34
C ALA A 836 -29.86 25.85 -4.80
N LEU A 837 -28.83 26.23 -4.02
CA LEU A 837 -27.85 27.25 -4.44
C LEU A 837 -27.09 26.81 -5.71
N GLY A 838 -26.76 25.49 -5.79
CA GLY A 838 -26.18 24.87 -6.98
C GLY A 838 -27.06 24.98 -8.22
N GLY A 839 -28.37 24.77 -8.09
CA GLY A 839 -29.34 24.96 -9.16
C GLY A 839 -29.41 26.42 -9.63
N LEU A 840 -29.53 27.36 -8.70
CA LEU A 840 -29.60 28.79 -8.98
C LEU A 840 -28.33 29.32 -9.70
N ARG A 841 -27.11 28.88 -9.30
CA ARG A 841 -25.88 29.28 -9.96
C ARG A 841 -25.80 28.73 -11.40
N ILE A 842 -26.36 27.53 -11.67
CA ILE A 842 -26.44 26.96 -13.02
C ILE A 842 -27.31 27.88 -13.89
N GLU A 843 -28.47 28.28 -13.40
CA GLU A 843 -29.37 29.22 -14.10
C GLU A 843 -28.71 30.57 -14.40
N LYS A 844 -27.86 31.05 -13.50
CA LYS A 844 -27.04 32.25 -13.70
C LYS A 844 -25.88 32.05 -14.67
N GLY A 845 -25.52 30.80 -14.97
CA GLY A 845 -24.36 30.49 -15.80
C GLY A 845 -23.01 30.64 -15.10
N HIS A 846 -22.97 30.60 -13.79
CA HIS A 846 -21.75 30.75 -13.03
C HIS A 846 -20.97 29.43 -13.01
N ALA A 847 -19.73 29.45 -13.57
CA ALA A 847 -18.82 28.30 -13.51
C ALA A 847 -18.36 28.06 -12.05
N ALA A 848 -18.31 26.79 -11.63
CA ALA A 848 -17.87 26.37 -10.30
C ALA A 848 -17.10 25.04 -10.41
N GLY A 849 -16.87 24.33 -9.32
CA GLY A 849 -16.03 23.15 -9.25
C GLY A 849 -16.11 22.16 -10.43
N PRO A 850 -17.29 21.71 -10.91
CA PRO A 850 -17.36 20.79 -12.06
C PRO A 850 -16.86 21.38 -13.38
N GLU A 851 -16.93 22.69 -13.55
CA GLU A 851 -16.40 23.44 -14.69
C GLU A 851 -14.89 23.72 -14.53
N ILE A 852 -14.37 23.72 -13.30
CA ILE A 852 -12.96 23.95 -12.94
C ILE A 852 -12.31 22.61 -12.56
N ASP A 853 -12.12 21.74 -13.54
CA ASP A 853 -11.73 20.35 -13.34
C ASP A 853 -10.20 20.08 -13.47
N GLY A 854 -9.38 21.15 -13.52
CA GLY A 854 -7.92 21.05 -13.67
C GLY A 854 -7.45 20.96 -15.12
N ARG A 855 -8.32 21.12 -16.11
CA ARG A 855 -8.02 21.15 -17.56
C ARG A 855 -8.48 22.43 -18.25
N THR A 856 -9.34 23.20 -17.61
CA THR A 856 -9.95 24.39 -18.16
C THR A 856 -9.12 25.65 -17.93
N THR A 857 -9.09 26.50 -18.95
CA THR A 857 -8.54 27.84 -18.88
C THR A 857 -9.64 28.84 -18.53
N LEU A 858 -9.26 30.07 -18.20
CA LEU A 858 -10.24 31.15 -17.98
C LEU A 858 -11.05 31.47 -19.25
N ASP A 859 -10.45 31.34 -20.43
CA ASP A 859 -11.13 31.54 -21.71
C ASP A 859 -12.18 30.42 -21.98
N ASP A 860 -11.85 29.17 -21.65
CA ASP A 860 -12.78 28.06 -21.81
C ASP A 860 -14.08 28.24 -21.01
N ILE A 861 -14.01 28.86 -19.83
CA ILE A 861 -15.17 29.12 -18.95
C ILE A 861 -15.75 30.54 -19.04
N GLY A 862 -15.31 31.31 -20.02
CA GLY A 862 -15.85 32.66 -20.31
C GLY A 862 -15.30 33.79 -19.41
N PHE A 863 -14.27 33.51 -18.59
CA PHE A 863 -13.64 34.48 -17.68
C PHE A 863 -12.40 35.19 -18.25
N GLY A 864 -12.01 34.89 -19.48
CA GLY A 864 -10.85 35.48 -20.14
C GLY A 864 -10.84 37.02 -20.13
N ARG A 865 -12.03 37.65 -20.26
CA ARG A 865 -12.20 39.11 -20.18
C ARG A 865 -11.86 39.73 -18.81
N LEU A 866 -11.86 38.93 -17.76
CA LEU A 866 -11.56 39.39 -16.41
C LEU A 866 -10.05 39.40 -16.13
N VAL A 867 -9.26 38.74 -16.98
CA VAL A 867 -7.81 38.65 -16.79
C VAL A 867 -7.20 40.05 -16.93
N SER A 868 -6.31 40.36 -16.01
CA SER A 868 -5.58 41.64 -16.04
C SER A 868 -4.72 41.78 -17.30
N LYS A 869 -4.65 43.01 -17.86
CA LYS A 869 -3.74 43.30 -18.97
C LYS A 869 -2.26 43.40 -18.56
N ARG A 870 -1.98 43.41 -17.24
CA ARG A 870 -0.62 43.40 -16.71
C ARG A 870 -0.01 42.00 -16.89
N SER A 871 1.30 41.89 -16.71
CA SER A 871 2.06 40.65 -16.70
C SER A 871 2.60 40.33 -15.30
N GLY A 872 3.11 39.13 -15.11
CA GLY A 872 3.85 38.75 -13.92
C GLY A 872 3.01 38.14 -12.81
N PHE A 873 1.76 37.74 -13.05
CA PHE A 873 0.97 36.88 -12.14
C PHE A 873 1.22 35.41 -12.42
N VAL A 874 0.89 34.57 -11.47
CA VAL A 874 1.03 33.10 -11.60
C VAL A 874 0.27 32.59 -12.83
N GLY A 875 0.95 31.83 -13.69
CA GLY A 875 0.39 31.24 -14.90
C GLY A 875 0.33 32.19 -16.11
N ASP A 876 0.69 33.46 -15.98
CA ASP A 876 0.60 34.45 -17.08
C ASP A 876 1.37 34.04 -18.34
N VAL A 877 2.58 33.49 -18.18
CA VAL A 877 3.41 33.11 -19.33
C VAL A 877 2.84 31.86 -20.03
N LEU A 878 2.59 30.78 -19.28
CA LEU A 878 2.23 29.51 -19.87
C LEU A 878 0.76 29.42 -20.35
N ARG A 879 -0.14 30.29 -19.86
CA ARG A 879 -1.49 30.42 -20.44
C ARG A 879 -1.53 30.82 -21.89
N ARG A 880 -0.44 31.43 -22.39
CA ARG A 880 -0.30 31.90 -23.78
C ARG A 880 0.26 30.85 -24.74
N ARG A 881 0.40 29.61 -24.32
CA ARG A 881 0.83 28.51 -25.19
C ARG A 881 -0.18 28.29 -26.32
N PRO A 882 0.27 27.99 -27.55
CA PRO A 882 -0.62 27.82 -28.71
C PRO A 882 -1.79 26.83 -28.47
N ASN A 883 -1.53 25.72 -27.81
CA ASN A 883 -2.55 24.71 -27.53
C ASN A 883 -3.62 25.14 -26.50
N LEU A 884 -3.32 26.11 -25.64
CA LEU A 884 -4.28 26.71 -24.72
C LEU A 884 -5.09 27.85 -25.36
N LEU A 885 -4.62 28.38 -26.49
CA LEU A 885 -5.29 29.41 -27.28
C LEU A 885 -5.97 28.86 -28.52
N ALA A 886 -5.93 27.53 -28.73
CA ALA A 886 -6.51 26.90 -29.90
C ALA A 886 -8.04 27.14 -29.97
N GLN A 887 -8.56 27.33 -31.17
CA GLN A 887 -9.97 27.68 -31.36
C GLN A 887 -10.93 26.50 -31.16
N ASP A 888 -10.43 25.28 -31.33
CA ASP A 888 -11.12 24.01 -31.12
C ASP A 888 -11.27 23.61 -29.66
N ARG A 889 -10.64 24.35 -28.74
CA ARG A 889 -10.80 24.06 -27.30
C ARG A 889 -12.25 24.13 -26.88
N GLN A 890 -12.60 23.29 -25.89
CA GLN A 890 -13.93 23.27 -25.31
C GLN A 890 -14.27 24.63 -24.68
N ARG A 891 -15.52 25.04 -24.85
CA ARG A 891 -16.04 26.28 -24.28
C ARG A 891 -17.28 25.99 -23.44
N LEU A 892 -17.48 26.80 -22.41
CA LEU A 892 -18.66 26.73 -21.56
C LEU A 892 -19.89 27.18 -22.35
N VAL A 893 -20.87 26.31 -22.44
CA VAL A 893 -22.19 26.57 -23.06
C VAL A 893 -23.30 26.22 -22.11
N GLY A 894 -24.48 26.78 -22.33
CA GLY A 894 -25.72 26.30 -21.77
C GLY A 894 -26.35 25.23 -22.65
N LEU A 895 -27.01 24.25 -22.03
CA LEU A 895 -27.87 23.28 -22.73
C LEU A 895 -29.29 23.36 -22.19
N LYS A 896 -30.26 23.38 -23.07
CA LYS A 896 -31.67 23.32 -22.73
C LYS A 896 -32.31 22.12 -23.42
N CYS A 897 -33.03 21.30 -22.66
CA CYS A 897 -33.77 20.16 -23.23
C CYS A 897 -34.78 20.61 -24.28
N THR A 898 -34.88 19.86 -25.36
CA THR A 898 -35.94 20.09 -26.40
C THR A 898 -37.29 19.60 -25.94
N ALA A 899 -37.35 18.59 -25.09
CA ALA A 899 -38.56 18.09 -24.48
C ALA A 899 -38.58 18.33 -22.98
N ALA A 900 -39.68 18.83 -22.44
CA ALA A 900 -39.76 19.28 -21.03
C ALA A 900 -39.59 18.15 -19.99
N ASP A 901 -39.94 16.93 -20.34
CA ASP A 901 -39.86 15.72 -19.52
C ASP A 901 -38.46 15.05 -19.56
N SER A 902 -37.59 15.52 -20.46
CA SER A 902 -36.24 14.97 -20.61
C SER A 902 -35.33 15.45 -19.51
N ARG A 903 -34.48 14.56 -19.00
CA ARG A 903 -33.53 14.84 -17.90
C ARG A 903 -32.10 14.97 -18.39
N LEU A 904 -31.44 16.06 -18.08
CA LEU A 904 -29.97 16.23 -18.22
C LEU A 904 -29.28 15.77 -16.96
N ARG A 905 -28.09 15.18 -17.13
CA ARG A 905 -27.26 14.70 -16.01
C ARG A 905 -25.82 15.18 -16.14
N GLY A 906 -25.24 15.61 -15.05
CA GLY A 906 -23.78 15.86 -14.98
C GLY A 906 -22.99 14.59 -15.35
N GLY A 907 -21.92 14.77 -16.13
CA GLY A 907 -21.08 13.69 -16.64
C GLY A 907 -21.59 13.03 -17.93
N ALA A 908 -22.74 13.43 -18.47
CA ALA A 908 -23.20 12.96 -19.78
C ALA A 908 -22.28 13.44 -20.90
N ILE A 909 -22.10 12.61 -21.92
CA ILE A 909 -21.24 12.89 -23.09
C ILE A 909 -22.06 13.50 -24.21
N LEU A 910 -21.49 14.46 -24.92
CA LEU A 910 -22.13 15.23 -25.99
C LEU A 910 -21.68 14.73 -27.36
N PHE A 911 -22.65 14.51 -28.26
CA PHE A 911 -22.44 14.16 -29.67
C PHE A 911 -23.24 15.09 -30.56
N LEU A 912 -22.84 15.24 -31.82
CA LEU A 912 -23.70 15.88 -32.81
C LEU A 912 -24.74 14.89 -33.34
N PRO A 913 -25.90 15.39 -33.85
CA PRO A 913 -26.84 14.54 -34.56
C PRO A 913 -26.14 13.85 -35.73
N GLY A 914 -26.18 12.50 -35.75
CA GLY A 914 -25.54 11.70 -36.78
C GLY A 914 -24.10 11.20 -36.41
N ASP A 915 -23.50 11.68 -35.37
CA ASP A 915 -22.22 11.14 -34.89
C ASP A 915 -22.39 9.67 -34.44
N LYS A 916 -21.34 8.89 -34.67
CA LYS A 916 -21.23 7.56 -34.05
C LYS A 916 -21.08 7.72 -32.53
N ILE A 917 -22.03 7.19 -31.76
CA ILE A 917 -21.99 7.24 -30.32
C ILE A 917 -20.90 6.29 -29.81
N ALA A 918 -19.66 6.79 -29.73
CA ALA A 918 -18.50 6.05 -29.22
C ALA A 918 -17.42 7.02 -28.72
N GLY A 919 -16.59 6.56 -27.76
CA GLY A 919 -15.46 7.34 -27.23
C GLY A 919 -15.87 8.56 -26.42
N HIS A 920 -15.12 9.64 -26.56
CA HIS A 920 -15.26 10.84 -25.72
C HIS A 920 -16.29 11.87 -26.21
N GLY A 921 -16.84 11.70 -27.40
CA GLY A 921 -17.74 12.67 -28.03
C GLY A 921 -17.08 14.03 -28.26
N ARG A 922 -17.94 15.08 -28.40
CA ARG A 922 -17.54 16.46 -28.64
C ARG A 922 -17.47 17.32 -27.37
N GLY A 923 -17.84 16.74 -26.23
CA GLY A 923 -17.86 17.43 -24.96
C GLY A 923 -18.61 16.69 -23.88
N ARG A 924 -18.86 17.38 -22.78
CA ARG A 924 -19.56 16.77 -21.63
C ARG A 924 -20.42 17.79 -20.88
N VAL A 925 -21.50 17.30 -20.30
CA VAL A 925 -22.28 18.05 -19.29
C VAL A 925 -21.48 18.12 -17.99
N THR A 926 -21.25 19.30 -17.47
CA THR A 926 -20.56 19.51 -16.19
C THR A 926 -21.53 19.59 -15.03
N SER A 927 -22.60 20.37 -15.17
CA SER A 927 -23.61 20.56 -14.14
C SER A 927 -25.01 20.62 -14.76
N ALA A 928 -26.00 20.05 -14.09
CA ALA A 928 -27.38 20.05 -14.57
C ALA A 928 -28.35 20.24 -13.41
N THR A 929 -29.45 20.92 -13.68
CA THR A 929 -30.55 21.15 -12.72
C THR A 929 -31.91 21.24 -13.45
N PHE A 930 -32.97 20.99 -12.72
CA PHE A 930 -34.31 21.37 -13.20
C PHE A 930 -34.54 22.85 -12.86
N SER A 931 -34.81 23.67 -13.85
CA SER A 931 -35.14 25.08 -13.66
C SER A 931 -36.66 25.24 -13.41
N PRO A 932 -37.07 25.66 -12.21
CA PRO A 932 -38.47 25.88 -11.93
C PRO A 932 -39.07 27.03 -12.73
N ASP A 933 -38.28 28.04 -13.12
CA ASP A 933 -38.73 29.20 -13.90
C ASP A 933 -38.89 28.84 -15.37
N LEU A 934 -38.05 27.99 -15.93
CA LEU A 934 -38.08 27.54 -17.32
C LEU A 934 -38.94 26.28 -17.53
N GLY A 935 -39.32 25.58 -16.46
CA GLY A 935 -40.09 24.34 -16.48
C GLY A 935 -39.41 23.15 -17.16
N CYS A 936 -38.09 23.16 -17.31
CA CYS A 936 -37.30 22.11 -17.94
C CYS A 936 -35.91 21.96 -17.33
N TYR A 937 -35.23 20.86 -17.68
CA TYR A 937 -33.81 20.69 -17.33
C TYR A 937 -32.92 21.62 -18.15
N VAL A 938 -31.99 22.28 -17.45
CA VAL A 938 -30.93 23.07 -18.03
C VAL A 938 -29.60 22.56 -17.53
N ALA A 939 -28.52 22.76 -18.29
CA ALA A 939 -27.20 22.30 -17.90
C ALA A 939 -26.10 23.26 -18.39
N LEU A 940 -25.02 23.32 -17.62
CA LEU A 940 -23.74 23.84 -18.10
C LEU A 940 -22.94 22.67 -18.69
N ALA A 941 -22.25 22.94 -19.78
CA ALA A 941 -21.46 21.94 -20.49
C ALA A 941 -20.18 22.57 -21.06
N LEU A 942 -19.15 21.74 -21.21
CA LEU A 942 -17.96 22.09 -21.98
C LEU A 942 -18.07 21.37 -23.34
N LEU A 943 -18.11 22.15 -24.41
CA LEU A 943 -18.32 21.67 -25.78
C LEU A 943 -17.22 22.24 -26.69
N GLU A 944 -16.70 21.42 -27.63
CA GLU A 944 -15.70 21.85 -28.63
C GLU A 944 -16.08 23.15 -29.29
N GLY A 945 -15.11 24.06 -29.43
CA GLY A 945 -15.38 25.44 -29.83
C GLY A 945 -16.00 25.60 -31.20
N ASP A 946 -15.71 24.71 -32.14
CA ASP A 946 -16.28 24.68 -33.50
C ASP A 946 -17.78 24.35 -33.56
N VAL A 947 -18.28 23.65 -32.53
CA VAL A 947 -19.69 23.22 -32.42
C VAL A 947 -20.45 23.90 -31.29
N ALA A 948 -19.78 24.78 -30.53
CA ALA A 948 -20.33 25.51 -29.38
C ALA A 948 -21.26 26.69 -29.72
N ALA A 949 -21.67 26.82 -30.97
CA ALA A 949 -22.53 27.94 -31.39
C ALA A 949 -23.96 27.77 -30.86
N GLU A 950 -24.54 28.87 -30.37
CA GLU A 950 -25.96 28.88 -29.96
C GLU A 950 -26.90 28.50 -31.10
N GLY A 951 -27.92 27.70 -30.79
CA GLY A 951 -28.87 27.14 -31.74
C GLY A 951 -28.48 25.74 -32.26
N ASN A 952 -27.23 25.30 -32.09
CA ASN A 952 -26.86 23.94 -32.47
C ASN A 952 -27.58 22.89 -31.60
N GLU A 953 -27.97 21.78 -32.24
CA GLU A 953 -28.55 20.64 -31.53
C GLU A 953 -27.42 19.65 -31.15
N VAL A 954 -27.50 19.11 -29.94
CA VAL A 954 -26.61 18.06 -29.46
C VAL A 954 -27.38 16.87 -28.90
N VAL A 955 -26.81 15.69 -29.02
CA VAL A 955 -27.31 14.45 -28.42
C VAL A 955 -26.53 14.23 -27.11
N VAL A 956 -27.23 14.27 -26.01
CA VAL A 956 -26.70 14.09 -24.66
C VAL A 956 -26.86 12.63 -24.27
N VAL A 957 -25.77 11.91 -24.11
CA VAL A 957 -25.77 10.48 -23.82
C VAL A 957 -25.26 10.22 -22.40
N TYR A 958 -26.06 9.58 -21.57
CA TYR A 958 -25.68 9.16 -20.23
C TYR A 958 -25.55 7.63 -20.17
N PRO A 959 -24.36 7.07 -20.41
CA PRO A 959 -24.15 5.63 -20.65
C PRO A 959 -24.45 4.77 -19.42
N ILE A 960 -24.32 5.31 -18.20
CA ILE A 960 -24.57 4.56 -16.95
C ILE A 960 -26.04 4.10 -16.86
N LYS A 961 -26.98 4.88 -17.38
CA LYS A 961 -28.40 4.54 -17.40
C LYS A 961 -28.93 4.24 -18.80
N GLY A 962 -28.13 4.33 -19.84
CA GLY A 962 -28.54 4.17 -21.22
C GLY A 962 -29.48 5.27 -21.71
N GLU A 963 -29.49 6.43 -21.06
CA GLU A 963 -30.34 7.56 -21.40
C GLU A 963 -29.75 8.36 -22.57
N MET A 964 -30.61 8.82 -23.49
CA MET A 964 -30.23 9.66 -24.62
C MET A 964 -31.27 10.77 -24.76
N VAL A 965 -30.83 12.01 -24.77
CA VAL A 965 -31.67 13.21 -24.78
C VAL A 965 -31.13 14.20 -25.82
N ARG A 966 -32.05 14.90 -26.52
CA ARG A 966 -31.67 16.03 -27.39
C ARG A 966 -31.74 17.33 -26.63
N ALA A 967 -30.75 18.19 -26.84
CA ALA A 967 -30.68 19.49 -26.22
C ALA A 967 -30.19 20.54 -27.25
N LEU A 968 -30.59 21.76 -27.04
CA LEU A 968 -30.09 22.92 -27.80
C LEU A 968 -28.96 23.58 -27.02
N VAL A 969 -27.93 23.98 -27.75
CA VAL A 969 -26.89 24.86 -27.25
C VAL A 969 -27.46 26.27 -27.14
N VAL A 970 -27.35 26.85 -25.96
CA VAL A 970 -27.84 28.19 -25.63
C VAL A 970 -26.78 28.95 -24.82
N SER A 971 -27.01 30.23 -24.59
CA SER A 971 -26.19 30.99 -23.64
C SER A 971 -26.10 30.27 -22.29
N PRO A 972 -24.92 30.21 -21.64
CA PRO A 972 -24.80 29.64 -20.29
C PRO A 972 -25.60 30.42 -19.23
N VAL A 973 -26.01 31.65 -19.52
CA VAL A 973 -26.86 32.48 -18.67
C VAL A 973 -28.31 32.29 -19.08
N PHE A 974 -29.02 31.42 -18.34
CA PHE A 974 -30.39 31.07 -18.69
C PHE A 974 -31.42 32.08 -18.23
N LEU A 975 -31.15 32.75 -17.10
CA LEU A 975 -32.07 33.70 -16.49
C LEU A 975 -31.33 35.02 -16.14
N ASP A 976 -32.01 36.15 -16.30
CA ASP A 976 -31.53 37.48 -15.90
C ASP A 976 -30.14 37.81 -16.46
N PRO A 977 -29.96 37.82 -17.79
CA PRO A 977 -28.65 38.11 -18.39
C PRO A 977 -28.10 39.50 -18.06
N GLN A 978 -28.94 40.47 -17.67
CA GLN A 978 -28.55 41.80 -17.25
C GLN A 978 -28.19 41.88 -15.76
N GLY A 979 -28.50 40.86 -14.97
CA GLY A 979 -28.22 40.79 -13.53
C GLY A 979 -29.09 41.72 -12.69
N GLU A 980 -30.29 42.08 -13.16
CA GLU A 980 -31.22 43.01 -12.49
C GLU A 980 -31.67 42.51 -11.11
N ARG A 981 -31.88 41.18 -10.96
CA ARG A 981 -32.25 40.56 -9.68
C ARG A 981 -31.19 40.75 -8.58
N GLN A 982 -29.93 40.98 -8.93
CA GLN A 982 -28.85 41.26 -7.96
C GLN A 982 -28.89 42.73 -7.47
N HIS A 983 -29.47 43.61 -8.28
CA HIS A 983 -29.62 45.01 -7.98
C HIS A 983 -30.89 45.29 -7.19
N GLY A 984 -31.95 44.53 -7.41
CA GLY A 984 -33.18 44.48 -6.66
C GLY A 984 -34.20 45.42 -7.08
#